data_6538bb592ef65ef98b2dbece8809fae4
#
_entry.id   6538bb592ef65ef98b2dbece8809fae4
#
_cell.length_a   1.000
_cell.length_b   1.000
_cell.length_c   1.000
_cell.angle_alpha   90.00
_cell.angle_beta   90.00
_cell.angle_gamma   90.00
#
_symmetry.space_group_name_H-M   'P 1'
#
loop_
_entity.id
_entity.type
_entity.pdbx_description
1 polymer ?
#
loop_
_entity_poly.entity_id
_entity_poly.type
_entity_poly.pdbx_seq_one_letter_code
_entity_poly.pdbx_strand_id
1 'polypeptide(L)'
;MSRGMGRASRLQRIEELLLSAPEGYTVAELADILAVHRTTIWRDLTELSLHAPVQQAGERYFIDRSDYVSSVKLSRGESLMLYLAMRRIVQRLSYAPPMMIRAMEKLMLALRQPSAEQLAQSLQAIQSRTPDSPEQAHIWEVLVQSWLEQILVRIDYQEFGSSHVHTYEVQPYLFEPAMVGEGMYLIGHSLAHNAMRTFKVGHITRAALTTRKFERPDHMMIDTLLRQVWGMWYGEKPTSIRLRFHDPDVARQVRDTLWLPSQVTHDLPEGGVEWTARAEDVFALIPWIRSWGPACEVLEPEELREIVAEMGSPIGGTMIRGEVTQQKTPSEAFFDDLLEMAGGERFRQCLQCASCSGICPFGYLMDFPPRRLIAAIRAGMLDAVLDTDTIWMCVSCYACAEVCPERIPLTVSLMTRIKEEALQISNVPRELQEALQHSQRYGNPLGESPRKRSDWTKGIEHEVTILARTNHPVDVLWFVGDYASYHPRVQKATRAFARILHRLGVDFGIIGPEEYSDGDTQRLAGERGLFEMLAEHNGRVFEKYSFNEIVTTDPHAYNALRNEYPALGISYPVRHYTQFLAERFDDLKALLTHEINATATYHDPCYLGRVNGVYEEPRLLLSAIPGLDLREMSHSRQNSLCCGGGGGGMWLDGFQWDKAHVRLSEWRVHEALDASGPEQFTSAIPSQRERERRQKARRQEAQVKSNGTGRILVVACPYETPRFEDAAKTVEGAQDLVVRDIAELLASAMGC
;
A
#
# COMPACT_ATOMS: atom_id res chain seq x y z
N MET A 1 38.42 0.91 47.32
CA MET A 1 37.99 2.33 47.46
C MET A 1 37.11 2.64 46.25
N SER A 2 35.79 2.60 46.41
CA SER A 2 34.84 2.96 45.31
C SER A 2 34.97 4.47 45.09
N ARG A 3 35.20 4.90 43.84
CA ARG A 3 35.09 6.30 43.44
C ARG A 3 33.67 6.77 43.73
N GLY A 4 33.47 7.67 44.67
CA GLY A 4 32.18 8.23 45.05
C GLY A 4 31.46 8.80 43.84
N MET A 5 30.18 8.58 43.77
CA MET A 5 29.27 9.10 42.73
C MET A 5 29.44 10.63 42.63
N GLY A 6 29.67 11.16 41.43
CA GLY A 6 29.78 12.58 41.19
C GLY A 6 28.49 13.32 41.56
N ARG A 7 28.58 14.62 41.91
CA ARG A 7 27.45 15.42 42.40
C ARG A 7 26.27 15.40 41.43
N ALA A 8 26.50 15.57 40.10
CA ALA A 8 25.46 15.57 39.09
C ALA A 8 24.74 14.21 39.01
N SER A 9 25.47 13.10 39.04
CA SER A 9 24.88 11.75 39.04
C SER A 9 24.10 11.46 40.33
N ARG A 10 24.52 12.04 41.44
CA ARG A 10 23.83 11.88 42.73
C ARG A 10 22.54 12.69 42.78
N LEU A 11 22.53 13.93 42.28
CA LEU A 11 21.31 14.75 42.16
C LEU A 11 20.25 14.02 41.28
N GLN A 12 20.70 13.51 40.14
CA GLN A 12 19.81 12.72 39.27
C GLN A 12 19.25 11.47 39.98
N ARG A 13 20.10 10.77 40.74
CA ARG A 13 19.66 9.57 41.46
C ARG A 13 18.71 9.89 42.65
N ILE A 14 18.87 11.04 43.30
CA ILE A 14 17.92 11.53 44.30
C ILE A 14 16.59 11.84 43.64
N GLU A 15 16.58 12.54 42.52
CA GLU A 15 15.37 12.85 41.75
C GLU A 15 14.61 11.56 41.34
N GLU A 16 15.31 10.56 40.78
CA GLU A 16 14.75 9.27 40.43
C GLU A 16 14.12 8.55 41.64
N LEU A 17 14.79 8.55 42.79
CA LEU A 17 14.28 7.95 44.02
C LEU A 17 13.02 8.68 44.51
N LEU A 18 13.04 10.00 44.58
CA LEU A 18 11.88 10.80 44.99
C LEU A 18 10.67 10.64 44.03
N LEU A 19 10.95 10.43 42.76
CA LEU A 19 9.93 10.09 41.74
C LEU A 19 9.46 8.64 41.86
N SER A 20 10.26 7.69 42.34
CA SER A 20 9.90 6.27 42.43
C SER A 20 9.03 5.92 43.62
N ALA A 21 9.03 6.75 44.67
CA ALA A 21 8.29 6.51 45.89
C ALA A 21 7.31 7.63 46.22
N PRO A 22 5.99 7.40 46.04
CA PRO A 22 4.96 8.41 46.39
C PRO A 22 4.98 8.83 47.86
N GLU A 23 5.43 7.93 48.72
CA GLU A 23 5.53 8.18 50.19
C GLU A 23 6.79 8.98 50.57
N GLY A 24 7.69 9.21 49.59
CA GLY A 24 8.91 9.95 49.78
C GLY A 24 9.98 9.24 50.62
N TYR A 25 11.12 9.89 50.75
CA TYR A 25 12.28 9.42 51.53
C TYR A 25 12.67 10.44 52.57
N THR A 26 13.19 9.98 53.73
CA THR A 26 13.90 10.81 54.70
C THR A 26 15.33 11.06 54.23
N VAL A 27 15.95 12.11 54.76
CA VAL A 27 17.38 12.41 54.52
C VAL A 27 18.27 11.24 54.95
N ALA A 28 17.89 10.49 55.98
CA ALA A 28 18.62 9.34 56.48
C ALA A 28 18.58 8.18 55.47
N GLU A 29 17.39 7.82 54.97
CA GLU A 29 17.21 6.77 53.98
C GLU A 29 17.98 7.06 52.69
N LEU A 30 17.90 8.30 52.18
CA LEU A 30 18.68 8.73 51.01
C LEU A 30 20.19 8.66 51.23
N ALA A 31 20.63 9.04 52.42
CA ALA A 31 22.04 9.00 52.78
C ALA A 31 22.60 7.56 52.82
N ASP A 32 21.79 6.61 53.33
CA ASP A 32 22.14 5.19 53.40
C ASP A 32 22.13 4.56 51.99
N ILE A 33 21.09 4.82 51.16
CA ILE A 33 20.97 4.33 49.78
C ILE A 33 22.17 4.79 48.93
N LEU A 34 22.56 6.06 49.06
CA LEU A 34 23.61 6.66 48.22
C LEU A 34 24.99 6.57 48.83
N ALA A 35 25.11 5.99 50.01
CA ALA A 35 26.37 5.85 50.79
C ALA A 35 27.11 7.16 50.97
N VAL A 36 26.40 8.24 51.35
CA VAL A 36 26.93 9.58 51.59
C VAL A 36 26.46 10.14 52.92
N HIS A 37 27.15 11.19 53.42
CA HIS A 37 26.74 11.81 54.67
C HIS A 37 25.41 12.59 54.54
N ARG A 38 24.57 12.61 55.58
CA ARG A 38 23.26 13.29 55.62
C ARG A 38 23.33 14.76 55.21
N THR A 39 24.39 15.47 55.60
CA THR A 39 24.60 16.88 55.21
C THR A 39 24.79 17.06 53.70
N THR A 40 25.32 16.04 53.03
CA THR A 40 25.44 16.03 51.56
C THR A 40 24.06 15.91 50.90
N ILE A 41 23.25 15.00 51.40
CA ILE A 41 21.86 14.84 50.92
C ILE A 41 21.05 16.10 51.13
N TRP A 42 21.17 16.72 52.30
CA TRP A 42 20.48 17.97 52.59
C TRP A 42 20.82 19.09 51.60
N ARG A 43 22.10 19.26 51.27
CA ARG A 43 22.57 20.22 50.28
C ARG A 43 22.06 19.85 48.87
N ASP A 44 22.09 18.58 48.52
CA ASP A 44 21.62 18.10 47.24
C ASP A 44 20.11 18.26 47.08
N LEU A 45 19.29 18.01 48.13
CA LEU A 45 17.86 18.29 48.14
C LEU A 45 17.55 19.78 48.00
N THR A 46 18.32 20.64 48.68
CA THR A 46 18.19 22.10 48.57
C THR A 46 18.46 22.57 47.13
N GLU A 47 19.46 21.98 46.47
CA GLU A 47 19.78 22.32 45.08
C GLU A 47 18.72 21.73 44.11
N LEU A 48 18.30 20.51 44.36
CA LEU A 48 17.24 19.88 43.53
C LEU A 48 15.95 20.66 43.60
N SER A 49 15.58 21.23 44.76
CA SER A 49 14.38 22.05 44.92
C SER A 49 14.37 23.37 44.11
N LEU A 50 15.54 23.79 43.56
CA LEU A 50 15.62 24.92 42.63
C LEU A 50 15.17 24.54 41.21
N HIS A 51 15.19 23.26 40.87
CA HIS A 51 14.95 22.74 39.50
C HIS A 51 13.81 21.73 39.42
N ALA A 52 13.38 21.18 40.56
CA ALA A 52 12.30 20.22 40.67
C ALA A 52 11.34 20.58 41.83
N PRO A 53 10.05 20.30 41.74
CA PRO A 53 9.09 20.61 42.79
C PRO A 53 9.18 19.62 43.96
N VAL A 54 10.30 19.65 44.65
CA VAL A 54 10.54 18.84 45.85
C VAL A 54 9.66 19.37 46.97
N GLN A 55 8.75 18.55 47.49
CA GLN A 55 7.93 18.86 48.63
C GLN A 55 8.40 18.10 49.87
N GLN A 56 8.05 18.62 51.04
CA GLN A 56 8.35 17.99 52.31
C GLN A 56 7.08 17.82 53.16
N ALA A 57 6.83 16.59 53.57
CA ALA A 57 5.75 16.27 54.51
C ALA A 57 6.40 15.58 55.75
N GLY A 58 6.45 16.34 56.88
CA GLY A 58 7.19 15.88 58.04
C GLY A 58 8.69 15.76 57.78
N GLU A 59 9.28 14.59 58.01
CA GLU A 59 10.68 14.31 57.75
C GLU A 59 10.95 13.72 56.33
N ARG A 60 9.91 13.51 55.52
CA ARG A 60 9.96 12.87 54.20
C ARG A 60 9.94 13.89 53.07
N TYR A 61 10.79 13.71 52.08
CA TYR A 61 10.86 14.48 50.85
C TYR A 61 10.32 13.63 49.69
N PHE A 62 9.49 14.25 48.86
CA PHE A 62 8.92 13.63 47.66
C PHE A 62 8.80 14.66 46.53
N ILE A 63 8.60 14.22 45.33
CA ILE A 63 8.26 15.07 44.17
C ILE A 63 6.80 14.80 43.80
N ASP A 64 5.97 15.86 43.82
CA ASP A 64 4.62 15.79 43.32
C ASP A 64 4.65 15.57 41.80
N ARG A 65 4.04 14.48 41.37
CA ARG A 65 4.02 14.08 39.96
C ARG A 65 2.92 14.73 39.16
N SER A 66 1.96 15.40 39.78
CA SER A 66 0.77 15.93 39.09
C SER A 66 1.15 16.91 37.96
N ASP A 67 2.21 17.68 38.14
CA ASP A 67 2.65 18.70 37.18
C ASP A 67 4.12 18.57 36.75
N TYR A 68 4.86 17.57 37.27
CA TYR A 68 6.30 17.43 37.00
C TYR A 68 6.61 16.37 35.97
N VAL A 69 7.14 16.79 34.82
CA VAL A 69 7.64 15.89 33.77
C VAL A 69 9.17 15.83 33.87
N SER A 70 9.71 14.74 34.43
CA SER A 70 11.14 14.52 34.48
C SER A 70 11.76 14.34 33.11
N SER A 71 12.98 14.83 32.91
CA SER A 71 13.75 14.54 31.68
C SER A 71 14.26 13.10 31.73
N VAL A 72 13.70 12.24 30.90
CA VAL A 72 14.20 10.87 30.70
C VAL A 72 15.46 10.91 29.83
N LYS A 73 16.59 10.44 30.35
CA LYS A 73 17.81 10.28 29.56
C LYS A 73 17.87 8.89 28.97
N LEU A 74 17.81 8.81 27.66
CA LEU A 74 17.93 7.56 26.92
C LEU A 74 19.31 7.44 26.28
N SER A 75 19.88 6.25 26.31
CA SER A 75 21.02 5.89 25.47
C SER A 75 20.58 5.81 24.00
N ARG A 76 21.56 5.83 23.09
CA ARG A 76 21.27 5.70 21.65
C ARG A 76 20.57 4.40 21.31
N GLY A 77 20.98 3.30 21.95
CA GLY A 77 20.36 2.00 21.77
C GLY A 77 18.89 1.98 22.21
N GLU A 78 18.61 2.53 23.40
CA GLU A 78 17.25 2.65 23.94
C GLU A 78 16.37 3.55 23.04
N SER A 79 16.89 4.71 22.60
CA SER A 79 16.17 5.59 21.67
C SER A 79 15.82 4.89 20.35
N LEU A 80 16.77 4.10 19.78
CA LEU A 80 16.53 3.34 18.56
C LEU A 80 15.47 2.25 18.77
N MET A 81 15.57 1.47 19.86
CA MET A 81 14.62 0.39 20.16
C MET A 81 13.21 0.93 20.38
N LEU A 82 13.06 2.03 21.12
CA LEU A 82 11.77 2.69 21.30
C LEU A 82 11.22 3.24 19.98
N TYR A 83 12.07 3.86 19.15
CA TYR A 83 11.67 4.32 17.83
C TYR A 83 11.12 3.17 16.95
N LEU A 84 11.84 2.03 16.91
CA LEU A 84 11.43 0.87 16.12
C LEU A 84 10.11 0.26 16.63
N ALA A 85 9.92 0.17 17.95
CA ALA A 85 8.67 -0.29 18.56
C ALA A 85 7.51 0.65 18.20
N MET A 86 7.68 1.96 18.36
CA MET A 86 6.65 2.94 18.00
C MET A 86 6.35 2.92 16.50
N ARG A 87 7.38 2.83 15.65
CA ARG A 87 7.22 2.71 14.21
C ARG A 87 6.33 1.52 13.84
N ARG A 88 6.55 0.36 14.48
CA ARG A 88 5.75 -0.85 14.25
C ARG A 88 4.28 -0.62 14.56
N ILE A 89 3.97 0.08 15.64
CA ILE A 89 2.60 0.42 16.05
C ILE A 89 2.00 1.41 15.06
N VAL A 90 2.67 2.53 14.82
CA VAL A 90 2.14 3.64 13.98
C VAL A 90 1.91 3.20 12.54
N GLN A 91 2.73 2.31 11.99
CA GLN A 91 2.52 1.75 10.64
C GLN A 91 1.24 0.93 10.50
N ARG A 92 0.65 0.48 11.62
CA ARG A 92 -0.59 -0.31 11.66
C ARG A 92 -1.82 0.52 12.02
N LEU A 93 -1.65 1.81 12.27
CA LEU A 93 -2.76 2.71 12.53
C LEU A 93 -3.25 3.33 11.22
N SER A 94 -4.55 3.42 11.05
CA SER A 94 -5.18 4.17 9.96
C SER A 94 -4.96 5.69 10.11
N TYR A 95 -4.72 6.14 11.33
CA TYR A 95 -4.39 7.51 11.69
C TYR A 95 -3.27 7.52 12.73
N ALA A 96 -2.16 8.17 12.44
CA ALA A 96 -1.04 8.32 13.37
C ALA A 96 -1.22 9.56 14.26
N PRO A 97 -1.45 9.41 15.58
CA PRO A 97 -1.66 10.56 16.45
C PRO A 97 -0.46 11.51 16.45
N PRO A 98 -0.66 12.84 16.39
CA PRO A 98 0.43 13.82 16.37
C PRO A 98 1.40 13.67 17.54
N MET A 99 0.92 13.23 18.71
CA MET A 99 1.76 12.99 19.88
C MET A 99 2.74 11.83 19.67
N MET A 100 2.34 10.76 18.95
CA MET A 100 3.25 9.67 18.60
C MET A 100 4.31 10.11 17.61
N ILE A 101 3.93 10.89 16.60
CA ILE A 101 4.87 11.46 15.62
C ILE A 101 5.89 12.34 16.33
N ARG A 102 5.46 13.28 17.20
CA ARG A 102 6.36 14.13 17.98
C ARG A 102 7.30 13.34 18.90
N ALA A 103 6.83 12.25 19.49
CA ALA A 103 7.68 11.38 20.31
C ALA A 103 8.75 10.69 19.46
N MET A 104 8.40 10.18 18.28
CA MET A 104 9.36 9.58 17.34
C MET A 104 10.41 10.60 16.86
N GLU A 105 10.00 11.84 16.56
CA GLU A 105 10.91 12.94 16.22
C GLU A 105 11.92 13.22 17.35
N LYS A 106 11.44 13.28 18.60
CA LYS A 106 12.33 13.48 19.76
C LYS A 106 13.32 12.32 19.96
N LEU A 107 12.87 11.07 19.79
CA LEU A 107 13.76 9.89 19.88
C LEU A 107 14.82 9.92 18.78
N MET A 108 14.47 10.35 17.57
CA MET A 108 15.38 10.45 16.45
C MET A 108 16.47 11.49 16.66
N LEU A 109 16.17 12.62 17.36
CA LEU A 109 17.18 13.64 17.71
C LEU A 109 18.30 13.11 18.61
N ALA A 110 18.08 12.01 19.35
CA ALA A 110 19.10 11.36 20.16
C ALA A 110 20.11 10.55 19.32
N LEU A 111 19.85 10.33 18.04
CA LEU A 111 20.70 9.55 17.14
C LEU A 111 21.59 10.48 16.30
N ARG A 112 22.80 9.99 15.94
CA ARG A 112 23.73 10.74 15.07
C ARG A 112 23.51 10.39 13.61
N GLN A 113 23.93 11.30 12.71
CA GLN A 113 24.04 11.03 11.27
C GLN A 113 25.00 9.84 11.00
N PRO A 114 24.74 8.96 9.98
CA PRO A 114 23.65 9.04 9.00
C PRO A 114 22.33 8.33 9.45
N SER A 115 22.32 7.65 10.61
CA SER A 115 21.16 6.86 11.06
C SER A 115 19.91 7.72 11.28
N ALA A 116 20.07 8.94 11.79
CA ALA A 116 18.95 9.86 11.98
C ALA A 116 18.26 10.23 10.65
N GLU A 117 19.03 10.38 9.57
CA GLU A 117 18.52 10.72 8.24
C GLU A 117 17.69 9.59 7.62
N GLN A 118 18.16 8.34 7.74
CA GLN A 118 17.40 7.17 7.29
C GLN A 118 16.06 7.00 8.04
N LEU A 119 16.07 7.27 9.35
CA LEU A 119 14.86 7.22 10.17
C LEU A 119 13.91 8.38 9.87
N ALA A 120 14.44 9.57 9.54
CA ALA A 120 13.65 10.72 9.11
C ALA A 120 12.84 10.43 7.83
N GLN A 121 13.46 9.81 6.83
CA GLN A 121 12.77 9.40 5.62
C GLN A 121 11.62 8.41 5.92
N SER A 122 11.87 7.46 6.82
CA SER A 122 10.84 6.51 7.28
C SER A 122 9.69 7.21 8.00
N LEU A 123 9.97 8.20 8.81
CA LEU A 123 8.95 8.97 9.53
C LEU A 123 8.13 9.84 8.57
N GLN A 124 8.79 10.49 7.63
CA GLN A 124 8.13 11.27 6.58
C GLN A 124 7.17 10.41 5.75
N ALA A 125 7.56 9.17 5.42
CA ALA A 125 6.68 8.23 4.72
C ALA A 125 5.43 7.83 5.55
N ILE A 126 5.52 7.83 6.88
CA ILE A 126 4.37 7.61 7.76
C ILE A 126 3.48 8.87 7.78
N GLN A 127 4.08 10.04 7.94
CA GLN A 127 3.35 11.32 7.98
C GLN A 127 2.59 11.57 6.68
N SER A 128 3.18 11.27 5.53
CA SER A 128 2.53 11.47 4.22
C SER A 128 1.32 10.55 3.98
N ARG A 129 1.20 9.44 4.73
CA ARG A 129 0.07 8.50 4.64
C ARG A 129 -1.04 8.81 5.63
N THR A 130 -0.76 9.62 6.64
CA THR A 130 -1.73 9.96 7.69
C THR A 130 -2.58 11.13 7.23
N PRO A 131 -3.91 10.98 7.10
CA PRO A 131 -4.79 12.09 6.79
C PRO A 131 -4.67 13.18 7.86
N ASP A 132 -4.72 14.44 7.45
CA ASP A 132 -4.84 15.55 8.40
C ASP A 132 -6.28 15.58 8.89
N SER A 133 -6.52 15.07 10.10
CA SER A 133 -7.82 15.02 10.73
C SER A 133 -7.75 15.65 12.13
N PRO A 134 -8.11 16.93 12.25
CA PRO A 134 -8.19 17.60 13.53
C PRO A 134 -9.15 16.92 14.51
N GLU A 135 -10.23 16.31 14.00
CA GLU A 135 -11.20 15.58 14.81
C GLU A 135 -10.56 14.33 15.45
N GLN A 136 -9.81 13.55 14.67
CA GLN A 136 -9.11 12.38 15.18
C GLN A 136 -7.98 12.76 16.16
N ALA A 137 -7.27 13.85 15.88
CA ALA A 137 -6.27 14.39 16.80
C ALA A 137 -6.90 14.75 18.15
N HIS A 138 -8.04 15.45 18.13
CA HIS A 138 -8.77 15.83 19.33
C HIS A 138 -9.30 14.62 20.11
N ILE A 139 -9.85 13.61 19.41
CA ILE A 139 -10.28 12.36 20.05
C ILE A 139 -9.13 11.74 20.83
N TRP A 140 -7.95 11.60 20.23
CA TRP A 140 -6.79 11.06 20.90
C TRP A 140 -6.35 11.88 22.13
N GLU A 141 -6.37 13.20 22.03
CA GLU A 141 -6.03 14.09 23.16
C GLU A 141 -6.99 13.89 24.33
N VAL A 142 -8.29 13.87 24.06
CA VAL A 142 -9.34 13.64 25.07
C VAL A 142 -9.20 12.26 25.71
N LEU A 143 -8.98 11.21 24.91
CA LEU A 143 -8.86 9.85 25.43
C LEU A 143 -7.59 9.69 26.30
N VAL A 144 -6.46 10.24 25.88
CA VAL A 144 -5.22 10.20 26.65
C VAL A 144 -5.34 11.01 27.93
N GLN A 145 -5.94 12.20 27.87
CA GLN A 145 -6.18 13.02 29.04
C GLN A 145 -7.12 12.31 30.04
N SER A 146 -8.21 11.73 29.56
CA SER A 146 -9.13 10.92 30.37
C SER A 146 -8.39 9.79 31.11
N TRP A 147 -7.48 9.11 30.40
CA TRP A 147 -6.70 8.01 30.98
C TRP A 147 -5.69 8.50 32.03
N LEU A 148 -4.99 9.61 31.77
CA LEU A 148 -3.99 10.17 32.68
C LEU A 148 -4.62 10.75 33.94
N GLU A 149 -5.71 11.52 33.80
CA GLU A 149 -6.36 12.22 34.90
C GLU A 149 -7.45 11.39 35.60
N GLN A 150 -7.72 10.16 35.15
CA GLN A 150 -8.74 9.25 35.64
C GLN A 150 -10.15 9.92 35.64
N ILE A 151 -10.44 10.57 34.52
CA ILE A 151 -11.75 11.22 34.28
C ILE A 151 -12.55 10.36 33.33
N LEU A 152 -13.82 10.11 33.63
CA LEU A 152 -14.75 9.38 32.79
C LEU A 152 -14.90 10.09 31.43
N VAL A 153 -14.80 9.33 30.34
CA VAL A 153 -14.95 9.86 28.97
C VAL A 153 -16.28 9.44 28.38
N ARG A 154 -16.95 10.36 27.71
CA ARG A 154 -18.10 10.07 26.86
C ARG A 154 -17.60 9.94 25.43
N ILE A 155 -17.90 8.81 24.79
CA ILE A 155 -17.53 8.51 23.40
C ILE A 155 -18.78 8.24 22.57
N ASP A 156 -18.79 8.74 21.33
CA ASP A 156 -19.73 8.33 20.29
C ASP A 156 -19.01 7.29 19.42
N TYR A 157 -19.55 6.08 19.40
CA TYR A 157 -18.91 4.90 18.78
C TYR A 157 -19.79 4.35 17.67
N GLN A 158 -19.19 4.17 16.50
CA GLN A 158 -19.83 3.55 15.34
C GLN A 158 -19.32 2.12 15.19
N GLU A 159 -20.19 1.15 15.31
CA GLU A 159 -19.83 -0.26 15.11
C GLU A 159 -19.49 -0.55 13.65
N PHE A 160 -18.60 -1.51 13.44
CA PHE A 160 -18.21 -1.93 12.10
C PHE A 160 -19.42 -2.46 11.34
N GLY A 161 -19.62 -1.96 10.10
CA GLY A 161 -20.76 -2.35 9.26
C GLY A 161 -22.13 -1.73 9.64
N SER A 162 -22.17 -0.85 10.67
CA SER A 162 -23.38 -0.16 11.08
C SER A 162 -23.32 1.34 10.80
N SER A 163 -24.43 1.92 10.36
CA SER A 163 -24.60 3.37 10.28
C SER A 163 -25.02 4.01 11.61
N HIS A 164 -25.32 3.20 12.63
CA HIS A 164 -25.77 3.68 13.92
C HIS A 164 -24.58 4.06 14.79
N VAL A 165 -24.68 5.23 15.43
CA VAL A 165 -23.70 5.71 16.40
C VAL A 165 -24.30 5.57 17.80
N HIS A 166 -23.60 4.89 18.69
CA HIS A 166 -23.98 4.69 20.07
C HIS A 166 -23.09 5.53 20.99
N THR A 167 -23.70 6.18 21.98
CA THR A 167 -22.97 6.97 22.99
C THR A 167 -22.69 6.12 24.22
N TYR A 168 -21.43 6.04 24.63
CA TYR A 168 -21.02 5.34 25.87
C TYR A 168 -20.29 6.26 26.82
N GLU A 169 -20.50 6.06 28.12
CA GLU A 169 -19.63 6.59 29.17
C GLU A 169 -18.69 5.48 29.62
N VAL A 170 -17.39 5.73 29.51
CA VAL A 170 -16.33 4.73 29.69
C VAL A 170 -15.31 5.21 30.71
N GLN A 171 -14.89 4.33 31.61
CA GLN A 171 -13.73 4.47 32.47
C GLN A 171 -12.53 3.85 31.75
N PRO A 172 -11.64 4.61 31.14
CA PRO A 172 -10.51 4.05 30.39
C PRO A 172 -9.45 3.45 31.32
N TYR A 173 -9.15 2.18 31.13
CA TYR A 173 -8.15 1.48 31.94
C TYR A 173 -6.85 1.28 31.20
N LEU A 174 -6.89 0.98 29.88
CA LEU A 174 -5.70 0.70 29.09
C LEU A 174 -5.90 1.06 27.60
N PHE A 175 -4.79 1.39 26.93
CA PHE A 175 -4.67 1.40 25.47
C PHE A 175 -3.85 0.21 25.02
N GLU A 176 -4.39 -0.58 24.10
CA GLU A 176 -3.72 -1.78 23.61
C GLU A 176 -3.69 -1.79 22.07
N PRO A 177 -2.50 -1.97 21.44
CA PRO A 177 -2.43 -2.16 20.01
C PRO A 177 -3.02 -3.52 19.62
N ALA A 178 -3.68 -3.60 18.47
CA ALA A 178 -4.22 -4.84 17.95
C ALA A 178 -3.11 -5.90 17.80
N MET A 179 -3.32 -7.07 18.34
CA MET A 179 -2.41 -8.20 18.22
C MET A 179 -2.42 -8.75 16.78
N VAL A 180 -3.62 -8.87 16.21
CA VAL A 180 -3.86 -9.27 14.82
C VAL A 180 -4.71 -8.18 14.15
N GLY A 181 -4.28 -7.69 12.98
CA GLY A 181 -4.98 -6.63 12.26
C GLY A 181 -4.41 -5.24 12.51
N GLU A 182 -5.22 -4.22 12.35
CA GLU A 182 -4.83 -2.81 12.41
C GLU A 182 -5.64 -2.06 13.47
N GLY A 183 -4.98 -1.19 14.20
CA GLY A 183 -5.63 -0.26 15.11
C GLY A 183 -5.12 -0.26 16.54
N MET A 184 -5.64 0.70 17.28
CA MET A 184 -5.47 0.83 18.73
C MET A 184 -6.85 0.68 19.38
N TYR A 185 -6.88 0.05 20.53
CA TYR A 185 -8.09 -0.18 21.28
C TYR A 185 -8.01 0.51 22.63
N LEU A 186 -9.14 1.08 23.03
CA LEU A 186 -9.41 1.56 24.38
C LEU A 186 -10.13 0.44 25.15
N ILE A 187 -9.51 -0.06 26.19
CA ILE A 187 -10.10 -1.04 27.11
C ILE A 187 -10.55 -0.31 28.36
N GLY A 188 -11.81 -0.51 28.76
CA GLY A 188 -12.35 0.16 29.90
C GLY A 188 -13.70 -0.38 30.35
N HIS A 189 -14.18 0.09 31.51
CA HIS A 189 -15.49 -0.26 32.04
C HIS A 189 -16.55 0.65 31.43
N SER A 190 -17.50 0.08 30.69
CA SER A 190 -18.67 0.79 30.14
C SER A 190 -19.77 0.84 31.17
N LEU A 191 -20.19 2.04 31.54
CA LEU A 191 -21.29 2.21 32.50
C LEU A 191 -22.64 1.73 31.96
N ALA A 192 -22.85 1.85 30.63
CA ALA A 192 -24.07 1.40 29.99
C ALA A 192 -24.24 -0.13 30.05
N HIS A 193 -23.16 -0.88 30.03
CA HIS A 193 -23.19 -2.34 30.07
C HIS A 193 -22.83 -2.89 31.45
N ASN A 194 -22.36 -2.05 32.35
CA ASN A 194 -21.80 -2.44 33.64
C ASN A 194 -20.76 -3.56 33.53
N ALA A 195 -19.92 -3.49 32.47
CA ALA A 195 -18.94 -4.52 32.12
C ALA A 195 -17.71 -3.92 31.42
N MET A 196 -16.63 -4.67 31.44
CA MET A 196 -15.46 -4.38 30.60
C MET A 196 -15.84 -4.43 29.12
N ARG A 197 -15.39 -3.45 28.36
CA ARG A 197 -15.60 -3.36 26.92
C ARG A 197 -14.34 -2.84 26.23
N THR A 198 -14.23 -3.21 24.97
CA THR A 198 -13.13 -2.81 24.10
C THR A 198 -13.69 -1.96 22.96
N PHE A 199 -13.10 -0.78 22.77
CA PHE A 199 -13.50 0.16 21.73
C PHE A 199 -12.34 0.41 20.80
N LYS A 200 -12.49 0.12 19.51
CA LYS A 200 -11.49 0.47 18.50
C LYS A 200 -11.43 1.98 18.34
N VAL A 201 -10.29 2.60 18.62
CA VAL A 201 -10.18 4.08 18.64
C VAL A 201 -10.55 4.71 17.30
N GLY A 202 -10.21 4.05 16.16
CA GLY A 202 -10.58 4.52 14.83
C GLY A 202 -12.09 4.51 14.52
N HIS A 203 -12.93 3.88 15.37
CA HIS A 203 -14.39 3.88 15.26
C HIS A 203 -15.08 4.87 16.21
N ILE A 204 -14.29 5.59 17.02
CA ILE A 204 -14.80 6.67 17.86
C ILE A 204 -14.91 7.92 16.98
N THR A 205 -16.13 8.43 16.84
CA THR A 205 -16.44 9.60 16.01
C THR A 205 -16.39 10.90 16.81
N ARG A 206 -16.59 10.83 18.14
CA ARG A 206 -16.47 11.97 19.05
C ARG A 206 -16.04 11.48 20.44
N ALA A 207 -15.26 12.29 21.14
CA ALA A 207 -14.89 12.05 22.53
C ALA A 207 -14.99 13.36 23.32
N ALA A 208 -15.44 13.29 24.58
CA ALA A 208 -15.51 14.45 25.47
C ALA A 208 -15.28 14.00 26.91
N LEU A 209 -14.47 14.77 27.65
CA LEU A 209 -14.29 14.56 29.09
C LEU A 209 -15.60 14.88 29.85
N THR A 210 -15.88 14.10 30.88
CA THR A 210 -16.93 14.44 31.85
C THR A 210 -16.31 15.16 33.05
N THR A 211 -17.11 15.49 34.04
CA THR A 211 -16.62 16.04 35.32
C THR A 211 -16.42 14.96 36.39
N ARG A 212 -16.67 13.70 36.05
CA ARG A 212 -16.67 12.57 36.99
C ARG A 212 -15.33 11.86 36.96
N LYS A 213 -14.67 11.76 38.13
CA LYS A 213 -13.49 10.93 38.32
C LYS A 213 -13.88 9.48 38.60
N PHE A 214 -12.99 8.56 38.32
CA PHE A 214 -13.11 7.15 38.67
C PHE A 214 -11.80 6.64 39.29
N GLU A 215 -11.91 5.58 40.10
CA GLU A 215 -10.73 4.88 40.61
C GLU A 215 -10.38 3.73 39.65
N ARG A 216 -9.10 3.68 39.28
CA ARG A 216 -8.61 2.59 38.41
C ARG A 216 -8.48 1.32 39.24
N PRO A 217 -8.94 0.15 38.75
CA PRO A 217 -8.73 -1.12 39.44
C PRO A 217 -7.24 -1.42 39.58
N ASP A 218 -6.92 -2.30 40.54
CA ASP A 218 -5.53 -2.73 40.79
C ASP A 218 -4.87 -3.22 39.49
N HIS A 219 -3.61 -2.84 39.27
CA HIS A 219 -2.81 -3.23 38.12
C HIS A 219 -2.76 -4.76 37.93
N MET A 220 -2.69 -5.53 39.03
CA MET A 220 -2.75 -7.00 39.00
C MET A 220 -4.03 -7.55 38.37
N MET A 221 -5.16 -6.87 38.55
CA MET A 221 -6.43 -7.27 37.94
C MET A 221 -6.42 -7.03 36.45
N ILE A 222 -5.89 -5.88 35.98
CA ILE A 222 -5.79 -5.56 34.55
C ILE A 222 -4.82 -6.51 33.86
N ASP A 223 -3.64 -6.76 34.44
CA ASP A 223 -2.64 -7.68 33.90
C ASP A 223 -3.18 -9.12 33.80
N THR A 224 -3.95 -9.56 34.79
CA THR A 224 -4.59 -10.89 34.78
C THR A 224 -5.61 -11.00 33.64
N LEU A 225 -6.39 -9.96 33.41
CA LEU A 225 -7.37 -9.92 32.31
C LEU A 225 -6.64 -9.99 30.95
N LEU A 226 -5.58 -9.21 30.76
CA LEU A 226 -4.82 -9.19 29.52
C LEU A 226 -4.11 -10.51 29.19
N ARG A 227 -3.70 -11.28 30.21
CA ARG A 227 -3.01 -12.58 30.01
C ARG A 227 -3.92 -13.68 29.46
N GLN A 228 -5.24 -13.52 29.54
CA GLN A 228 -6.21 -14.54 29.14
C GLN A 228 -6.98 -14.17 27.87
N VAL A 229 -6.74 -12.98 27.32
CA VAL A 229 -7.46 -12.46 26.15
C VAL A 229 -6.64 -12.66 24.88
N TRP A 230 -7.21 -13.33 23.90
CA TRP A 230 -6.70 -13.34 22.55
C TRP A 230 -7.30 -12.15 21.76
N GLY A 231 -6.46 -11.21 21.41
CA GLY A 231 -6.97 -9.99 20.76
C GLY A 231 -7.66 -9.05 21.75
N MET A 232 -8.91 -8.64 21.46
CA MET A 232 -9.60 -7.56 22.18
C MET A 232 -11.00 -7.93 22.67
N TRP A 233 -11.34 -9.21 22.70
CA TRP A 233 -12.67 -9.67 23.11
C TRP A 233 -12.59 -10.39 24.46
N TYR A 234 -13.53 -10.05 25.34
CA TYR A 234 -13.69 -10.67 26.66
C TYR A 234 -14.84 -11.67 26.63
N GLY A 235 -14.56 -12.91 26.97
CA GLY A 235 -15.56 -13.97 27.16
C GLY A 235 -16.00 -14.08 28.62
N GLU A 236 -16.97 -14.94 28.87
CA GLU A 236 -17.46 -15.16 30.23
C GLU A 236 -16.57 -16.09 31.05
N LYS A 237 -15.83 -17.01 30.42
CA LYS A 237 -14.96 -18.01 31.09
C LYS A 237 -13.76 -18.39 30.21
N PRO A 238 -12.53 -18.47 30.77
CA PRO A 238 -11.36 -18.97 30.05
C PRO A 238 -11.54 -20.42 29.63
N THR A 239 -11.48 -20.68 28.34
CA THR A 239 -11.57 -22.00 27.74
C THR A 239 -10.18 -22.51 27.39
N SER A 240 -9.92 -23.81 27.61
CA SER A 240 -8.69 -24.47 27.20
C SER A 240 -8.72 -24.74 25.70
N ILE A 241 -7.65 -24.40 25.03
CA ILE A 241 -7.48 -24.60 23.58
C ILE A 241 -6.30 -25.51 23.37
N ARG A 242 -6.45 -26.48 22.47
CA ARG A 242 -5.38 -27.39 22.08
C ARG A 242 -5.35 -27.50 20.57
N LEU A 243 -4.20 -27.13 19.98
CA LEU A 243 -3.94 -27.16 18.55
C LEU A 243 -2.74 -28.04 18.28
N ARG A 244 -2.70 -28.70 17.13
CA ARG A 244 -1.58 -29.47 16.65
C ARG A 244 -1.08 -28.92 15.31
N PHE A 245 0.22 -28.73 15.20
CA PHE A 245 0.87 -28.29 13.99
C PHE A 245 1.77 -29.41 13.48
N HIS A 246 1.45 -29.96 12.31
CA HIS A 246 2.14 -31.12 11.76
C HIS A 246 3.38 -30.75 10.94
N ASP A 247 3.36 -29.58 10.29
CA ASP A 247 4.46 -29.11 9.44
C ASP A 247 5.64 -28.66 10.31
N PRO A 248 6.87 -29.19 10.12
CA PRO A 248 8.03 -28.87 10.95
C PRO A 248 8.44 -27.39 10.91
N ASP A 249 8.26 -26.69 9.78
CA ASP A 249 8.62 -25.29 9.65
C ASP A 249 7.58 -24.38 10.33
N VAL A 250 6.29 -24.73 10.22
CA VAL A 250 5.21 -24.11 10.98
C VAL A 250 5.38 -24.35 12.47
N ALA A 251 5.69 -25.61 12.88
CA ALA A 251 5.93 -25.97 14.27
C ALA A 251 7.08 -25.15 14.89
N ARG A 252 8.15 -24.91 14.13
CA ARG A 252 9.26 -24.03 14.56
C ARG A 252 8.77 -22.61 14.82
N GLN A 253 8.03 -22.03 13.88
CA GLN A 253 7.51 -20.66 14.00
C GLN A 253 6.54 -20.52 15.18
N VAL A 254 5.68 -21.52 15.39
CA VAL A 254 4.74 -21.53 16.53
C VAL A 254 5.49 -21.63 17.86
N ARG A 255 6.55 -22.42 17.93
CA ARG A 255 7.39 -22.60 19.11
C ARG A 255 8.19 -21.34 19.46
N ASP A 256 8.76 -20.67 18.44
CA ASP A 256 9.64 -19.51 18.62
C ASP A 256 8.86 -18.21 18.90
N THR A 257 7.53 -18.24 18.82
CA THR A 257 6.68 -17.05 19.00
C THR A 257 5.81 -17.21 20.26
N LEU A 258 5.84 -16.20 21.12
CA LEU A 258 4.90 -16.10 22.25
C LEU A 258 3.57 -15.51 21.74
N TRP A 259 2.59 -16.35 21.50
CA TRP A 259 1.26 -15.99 21.02
C TRP A 259 0.32 -15.62 22.18
N LEU A 260 0.35 -16.39 23.28
CA LEU A 260 -0.38 -16.13 24.51
C LEU A 260 0.53 -16.38 25.71
N PRO A 261 0.45 -15.55 26.77
CA PRO A 261 1.23 -15.77 28.00
C PRO A 261 0.97 -17.11 28.67
N SER A 262 -0.23 -17.69 28.46
CA SER A 262 -0.64 -19.00 29.00
C SER A 262 -0.23 -20.17 28.13
N GLN A 263 0.43 -19.96 26.99
CA GLN A 263 0.77 -21.04 26.06
C GLN A 263 1.81 -22.01 26.62
N VAL A 264 1.63 -23.27 26.25
CA VAL A 264 2.60 -24.35 26.45
C VAL A 264 2.73 -25.11 25.14
N THR A 265 3.94 -25.42 24.75
CA THR A 265 4.24 -26.21 23.54
C THR A 265 4.86 -27.53 23.90
N HIS A 266 4.43 -28.62 23.24
CA HIS A 266 4.97 -29.96 23.38
C HIS A 266 5.40 -30.50 22.02
N ASP A 267 6.65 -30.94 21.90
CA ASP A 267 7.18 -31.51 20.66
C ASP A 267 6.55 -32.86 20.36
N LEU A 268 6.20 -33.07 19.10
CA LEU A 268 5.70 -34.34 18.60
C LEU A 268 6.85 -35.18 17.96
N PRO A 269 6.79 -36.52 18.03
CA PRO A 269 7.86 -37.39 17.51
C PRO A 269 8.16 -37.20 16.02
N GLU A 270 7.18 -36.73 15.25
CA GLU A 270 7.27 -36.51 13.79
C GLU A 270 7.74 -35.08 13.41
N GLY A 271 8.25 -34.31 14.37
CA GLY A 271 8.77 -32.94 14.14
C GLY A 271 7.72 -31.84 14.22
N GLY A 272 6.47 -32.20 14.47
CA GLY A 272 5.38 -31.23 14.73
C GLY A 272 5.40 -30.69 16.16
N VAL A 273 4.41 -29.85 16.50
CA VAL A 273 4.22 -29.32 17.86
C VAL A 273 2.74 -29.31 18.24
N GLU A 274 2.45 -29.70 19.47
CA GLU A 274 1.17 -29.47 20.11
C GLU A 274 1.25 -28.17 20.94
N TRP A 275 0.35 -27.25 20.67
CA TRP A 275 0.25 -25.95 21.32
C TRP A 275 -1.02 -25.91 22.16
N THR A 276 -0.88 -25.56 23.43
CA THR A 276 -2.00 -25.43 24.35
C THR A 276 -2.00 -24.05 24.98
N ALA A 277 -3.18 -23.46 25.17
CA ALA A 277 -3.33 -22.19 25.84
C ALA A 277 -4.74 -22.07 26.48
N ARG A 278 -4.95 -20.99 27.25
CA ARG A 278 -6.25 -20.61 27.77
C ARG A 278 -6.61 -19.23 27.24
N ALA A 279 -7.81 -19.09 26.65
CA ALA A 279 -8.34 -17.82 26.19
C ALA A 279 -9.82 -17.66 26.57
N GLU A 280 -10.25 -16.44 26.82
CA GLU A 280 -11.65 -16.15 27.18
C GLU A 280 -12.57 -16.20 25.95
N ASP A 281 -12.11 -15.73 24.80
CA ASP A 281 -12.83 -15.84 23.52
C ASP A 281 -12.05 -16.70 22.55
N VAL A 282 -12.49 -17.95 22.39
CA VAL A 282 -11.88 -18.90 21.46
C VAL A 282 -12.16 -18.57 19.99
N PHE A 283 -13.26 -17.86 19.71
CA PHE A 283 -13.63 -17.50 18.34
C PHE A 283 -12.72 -16.41 17.75
N ALA A 284 -12.14 -15.57 18.61
CA ALA A 284 -11.14 -14.60 18.19
C ALA A 284 -9.86 -15.26 17.61
N LEU A 285 -9.60 -16.53 17.91
CA LEU A 285 -8.47 -17.28 17.33
C LEU A 285 -8.75 -17.83 15.92
N ILE A 286 -9.99 -17.90 15.48
CA ILE A 286 -10.35 -18.49 14.19
C ILE A 286 -9.54 -17.92 13.03
N PRO A 287 -9.37 -16.58 12.86
CA PRO A 287 -8.55 -16.03 11.78
C PRO A 287 -7.09 -16.48 11.85
N TRP A 288 -6.54 -16.57 13.05
CA TRP A 288 -5.17 -17.04 13.26
C TRP A 288 -5.01 -18.53 12.99
N ILE A 289 -5.90 -19.37 13.52
CA ILE A 289 -5.91 -20.82 13.26
C ILE A 289 -5.98 -21.07 11.76
N ARG A 290 -6.88 -20.36 11.06
CA ARG A 290 -7.08 -20.49 9.62
C ARG A 290 -5.91 -19.99 8.78
N SER A 291 -5.15 -19.02 9.29
CA SER A 291 -3.97 -18.52 8.58
C SER A 291 -2.90 -19.60 8.38
N TRP A 292 -2.95 -20.68 9.19
CA TRP A 292 -2.05 -21.83 9.08
C TRP A 292 -2.55 -22.90 8.10
N GLY A 293 -3.81 -22.80 7.65
CA GLY A 293 -4.41 -23.76 6.74
C GLY A 293 -4.35 -25.19 7.26
N PRO A 294 -4.08 -26.18 6.40
CA PRO A 294 -4.05 -27.61 6.80
C PRO A 294 -2.88 -27.98 7.72
N ALA A 295 -1.93 -27.09 7.95
CA ALA A 295 -0.83 -27.33 8.88
C ALA A 295 -1.25 -27.27 10.36
N CYS A 296 -2.45 -26.73 10.66
CA CYS A 296 -3.00 -26.59 12.01
C CYS A 296 -4.26 -27.44 12.17
N GLU A 297 -4.26 -28.32 13.16
CA GLU A 297 -5.41 -29.14 13.57
C GLU A 297 -5.95 -28.62 14.91
N VAL A 298 -7.27 -28.37 15.00
CA VAL A 298 -7.94 -28.02 16.25
C VAL A 298 -8.31 -29.31 16.99
N LEU A 299 -7.71 -29.54 18.17
CA LEU A 299 -8.00 -30.71 19.01
C LEU A 299 -9.10 -30.40 20.02
N GLU A 300 -9.07 -29.23 20.65
CA GLU A 300 -10.00 -28.75 21.67
C GLU A 300 -10.16 -27.23 21.60
N PRO A 301 -11.35 -26.65 21.92
CA PRO A 301 -12.62 -27.34 22.22
C PRO A 301 -13.36 -27.80 20.95
N GLU A 302 -14.34 -28.68 21.14
CA GLU A 302 -15.11 -29.26 20.02
C GLU A 302 -15.89 -28.22 19.23
N GLU A 303 -16.48 -27.22 19.91
CA GLU A 303 -17.21 -26.12 19.27
C GLU A 303 -16.30 -25.31 18.32
N LEU A 304 -15.05 -25.04 18.72
CA LEU A 304 -14.06 -24.36 17.87
C LEU A 304 -13.69 -25.22 16.67
N ARG A 305 -13.53 -26.53 16.88
CA ARG A 305 -13.24 -27.48 15.81
C ARG A 305 -14.37 -27.54 14.79
N GLU A 306 -15.63 -27.61 15.24
CA GLU A 306 -16.80 -27.66 14.38
C GLU A 306 -16.90 -26.37 13.55
N ILE A 307 -16.79 -25.18 14.16
CA ILE A 307 -16.86 -23.90 13.45
C ILE A 307 -15.72 -23.75 12.45
N VAL A 308 -14.50 -24.16 12.81
CA VAL A 308 -13.37 -24.12 11.89
C VAL A 308 -13.59 -25.10 10.73
N ALA A 309 -14.22 -26.26 10.98
CA ALA A 309 -14.54 -27.28 9.97
C ALA A 309 -15.75 -26.85 9.08
N GLU A 310 -16.84 -26.37 9.68
CA GLU A 310 -18.04 -25.92 8.96
C GLU A 310 -17.77 -24.75 7.99
N MET A 311 -16.78 -23.94 8.30
CA MET A 311 -16.40 -22.82 7.45
C MET A 311 -15.39 -23.19 6.33
N GLY A 312 -15.23 -24.49 5.99
CA GLY A 312 -14.55 -24.95 4.78
C GLY A 312 -13.02 -25.04 4.83
N SER A 313 -12.41 -25.34 5.99
CA SER A 313 -11.02 -25.80 6.05
C SER A 313 -10.97 -27.25 6.47
N PRO A 314 -10.17 -28.13 5.80
CA PRO A 314 -9.98 -29.51 6.24
C PRO A 314 -9.04 -29.52 7.46
N ILE A 315 -9.55 -29.13 8.62
CA ILE A 315 -8.82 -29.17 9.88
C ILE A 315 -9.51 -30.18 10.79
N GLY A 316 -8.85 -31.31 10.99
CA GLY A 316 -9.28 -32.33 11.97
C GLY A 316 -10.13 -33.45 11.43
N GLY A 317 -9.93 -33.87 10.19
CA GLY A 317 -10.40 -35.16 9.71
C GLY A 317 -9.57 -36.28 10.33
N THR A 318 -10.15 -37.05 11.27
CA THR A 318 -9.64 -38.38 11.59
C THR A 318 -9.47 -39.13 10.28
N MET A 319 -8.23 -39.58 9.97
CA MET A 319 -7.99 -40.47 8.84
C MET A 319 -8.76 -41.77 9.05
N ILE A 320 -10.02 -41.80 8.67
CA ILE A 320 -10.70 -43.03 8.37
C ILE A 320 -10.14 -43.46 7.02
N ARG A 321 -9.28 -44.47 7.00
CA ARG A 321 -8.87 -45.18 5.80
C ARG A 321 -10.13 -45.84 5.20
N GLY A 322 -10.79 -45.10 4.33
CA GLY A 322 -11.81 -45.54 3.42
C GLY A 322 -11.65 -44.71 2.17
N GLU A 323 -11.50 -45.34 1.02
CA GLU A 323 -11.52 -44.70 -0.27
C GLU A 323 -12.87 -43.99 -0.46
N VAL A 324 -12.95 -42.73 0.01
CA VAL A 324 -14.01 -41.81 -0.37
C VAL A 324 -13.34 -40.84 -1.33
N THR A 325 -13.69 -40.88 -2.58
CA THR A 325 -13.50 -39.83 -3.54
C THR A 325 -14.25 -38.59 -3.03
N GLN A 326 -13.62 -37.80 -2.15
CA GLN A 326 -14.14 -36.52 -1.71
C GLN A 326 -14.04 -35.56 -2.90
N GLN A 327 -15.18 -35.10 -3.39
CA GLN A 327 -15.21 -33.95 -4.28
C GLN A 327 -14.71 -32.74 -3.48
N LYS A 328 -13.60 -32.14 -3.94
CA LYS A 328 -13.06 -30.89 -3.37
C LYS A 328 -14.14 -29.80 -3.41
N THR A 329 -14.19 -28.97 -2.38
CA THR A 329 -15.03 -27.78 -2.44
C THR A 329 -14.54 -26.83 -3.55
N PRO A 330 -15.38 -25.99 -4.12
CA PRO A 330 -14.95 -25.02 -5.14
C PRO A 330 -13.78 -24.13 -4.69
N SER A 331 -13.76 -23.75 -3.43
CA SER A 331 -12.67 -22.93 -2.84
C SER A 331 -11.35 -23.71 -2.71
N GLU A 332 -11.40 -25.00 -2.40
CA GLU A 332 -10.20 -25.86 -2.35
C GLU A 332 -9.65 -26.12 -3.75
N ALA A 333 -10.53 -26.41 -4.71
CA ALA A 333 -10.14 -26.58 -6.09
C ALA A 333 -9.49 -25.30 -6.64
N PHE A 334 -10.07 -24.14 -6.36
CA PHE A 334 -9.51 -22.83 -6.73
C PHE A 334 -8.12 -22.60 -6.16
N PHE A 335 -7.89 -22.92 -4.88
CA PHE A 335 -6.58 -22.72 -4.27
C PHE A 335 -5.53 -23.68 -4.83
N ASP A 336 -5.90 -24.94 -5.09
CA ASP A 336 -5.01 -25.91 -5.71
C ASP A 336 -4.64 -25.49 -7.14
N ASP A 337 -5.62 -25.08 -7.95
CA ASP A 337 -5.37 -24.53 -9.29
C ASP A 337 -4.43 -23.32 -9.24
N LEU A 338 -4.61 -22.43 -8.25
CA LEU A 338 -3.73 -21.30 -8.05
C LEU A 338 -2.28 -21.70 -7.74
N LEU A 339 -2.09 -22.78 -6.96
CA LEU A 339 -0.76 -23.31 -6.61
C LEU A 339 -0.05 -23.96 -7.81
N GLU A 340 -0.80 -24.50 -8.77
CA GLU A 340 -0.25 -25.08 -10.00
C GLU A 340 0.19 -24.04 -11.02
N MET A 341 -0.26 -22.79 -10.89
CA MET A 341 0.19 -21.70 -11.76
C MET A 341 1.67 -21.37 -11.53
N ALA A 342 2.33 -20.77 -12.53
CA ALA A 342 3.74 -20.33 -12.42
C ALA A 342 3.96 -19.39 -11.22
N GLY A 343 4.77 -19.82 -10.26
CA GLY A 343 5.01 -19.08 -9.02
C GLY A 343 3.89 -19.18 -7.99
N GLY A 344 2.87 -20.00 -8.24
CA GLY A 344 1.71 -20.17 -7.35
C GLY A 344 2.08 -20.79 -6.00
N GLU A 345 3.11 -21.63 -5.96
CA GLU A 345 3.67 -22.20 -4.73
C GLU A 345 4.02 -21.14 -3.67
N ARG A 346 4.35 -19.90 -4.12
CA ARG A 346 4.71 -18.76 -3.25
C ARG A 346 3.52 -18.22 -2.43
N PHE A 347 2.28 -18.53 -2.82
CA PHE A 347 1.13 -18.15 -2.01
C PHE A 347 1.15 -18.77 -0.61
N ARG A 348 1.76 -19.97 -0.47
CA ARG A 348 1.98 -20.60 0.83
C ARG A 348 3.01 -19.85 1.68
N GLN A 349 3.96 -19.15 1.06
CA GLN A 349 5.05 -18.43 1.71
C GLN A 349 4.64 -17.02 2.19
N CYS A 350 3.39 -16.63 2.02
CA CYS A 350 2.93 -15.29 2.39
C CYS A 350 3.13 -15.02 3.88
N LEU A 351 4.00 -14.05 4.19
CA LEU A 351 4.35 -13.63 5.55
C LEU A 351 3.27 -12.79 6.23
N GLN A 352 2.17 -12.45 5.54
CA GLN A 352 1.14 -11.54 6.02
C GLN A 352 1.67 -10.18 6.51
N CYS A 353 2.81 -9.71 5.97
CA CYS A 353 3.51 -8.49 6.39
C CYS A 353 2.79 -7.18 6.02
N ALA A 354 1.72 -7.24 5.22
CA ALA A 354 0.91 -6.13 4.74
C ALA A 354 1.59 -5.15 3.76
N SER A 355 2.83 -5.33 3.35
CA SER A 355 3.50 -4.47 2.37
C SER A 355 2.69 -4.30 1.09
N CYS A 356 2.09 -5.39 0.58
CA CYS A 356 1.23 -5.37 -0.61
C CYS A 356 -0.06 -4.55 -0.42
N SER A 357 -0.66 -4.56 0.78
CA SER A 357 -1.84 -3.73 1.07
C SER A 357 -1.47 -2.26 1.29
N GLY A 358 -0.30 -1.99 1.90
CA GLY A 358 0.17 -0.63 2.14
C GLY A 358 0.55 0.12 0.87
N ILE A 359 1.04 -0.57 -0.17
CA ILE A 359 1.39 0.06 -1.46
C ILE A 359 0.19 0.15 -2.41
N CYS A 360 -0.88 -0.62 -2.18
CA CYS A 360 -2.03 -0.64 -3.08
C CYS A 360 -2.76 0.71 -3.04
N PRO A 361 -2.91 1.41 -4.17
CA PRO A 361 -3.51 2.75 -4.18
C PRO A 361 -4.98 2.74 -3.75
N PHE A 362 -5.69 1.64 -3.94
CA PHE A 362 -7.08 1.45 -3.52
C PHE A 362 -7.24 0.48 -2.34
N GLY A 363 -6.14 0.04 -1.72
CA GLY A 363 -6.17 -0.96 -0.66
C GLY A 363 -7.03 -0.58 0.55
N TYR A 364 -7.17 0.71 0.83
CA TYR A 364 -8.00 1.24 1.91
C TYR A 364 -9.51 1.22 1.62
N LEU A 365 -9.92 1.04 0.35
CA LEU A 365 -11.30 0.97 -0.11
C LEU A 365 -11.77 -0.46 -0.39
N MET A 366 -10.83 -1.40 -0.53
CA MET A 366 -11.17 -2.79 -0.82
C MET A 366 -11.61 -3.51 0.43
N ASP A 367 -12.71 -4.28 0.37
CA ASP A 367 -13.13 -5.21 1.43
C ASP A 367 -12.04 -6.24 1.70
N PHE A 368 -11.39 -6.69 0.64
CA PHE A 368 -10.24 -7.60 0.68
C PHE A 368 -9.01 -6.96 0.03
N PRO A 369 -8.28 -6.06 0.72
CA PRO A 369 -7.00 -5.58 0.21
C PRO A 369 -6.00 -6.74 0.05
N PRO A 370 -4.92 -6.60 -0.74
CA PRO A 370 -4.08 -7.72 -1.17
C PRO A 370 -3.68 -8.72 -0.07
N ARG A 371 -3.32 -8.26 1.12
CA ARG A 371 -3.00 -9.14 2.26
C ARG A 371 -4.20 -9.95 2.73
N ARG A 372 -5.34 -9.28 2.94
CA ARG A 372 -6.59 -9.94 3.38
C ARG A 372 -7.11 -10.89 2.31
N LEU A 373 -6.92 -10.54 1.04
CA LEU A 373 -7.29 -11.37 -0.08
C LEU A 373 -6.55 -12.72 -0.04
N ILE A 374 -5.20 -12.71 0.11
CA ILE A 374 -4.43 -13.95 0.27
C ILE A 374 -4.91 -14.73 1.50
N ALA A 375 -5.14 -14.06 2.62
CA ALA A 375 -5.63 -14.72 3.84
C ALA A 375 -7.00 -15.37 3.62
N ALA A 376 -7.94 -14.67 2.97
CA ALA A 376 -9.28 -15.17 2.67
C ALA A 376 -9.23 -16.41 1.75
N ILE A 377 -8.46 -16.35 0.67
CA ILE A 377 -8.33 -17.48 -0.26
C ILE A 377 -7.67 -18.69 0.43
N ARG A 378 -6.62 -18.47 1.22
CA ARG A 378 -6.00 -19.55 2.03
C ARG A 378 -6.96 -20.13 3.07
N ALA A 379 -7.92 -19.37 3.54
CA ALA A 379 -8.96 -19.81 4.48
C ALA A 379 -10.19 -20.41 3.79
N GLY A 380 -10.16 -20.62 2.47
CA GLY A 380 -11.31 -21.18 1.73
C GLY A 380 -12.51 -20.24 1.63
N MET A 381 -12.30 -18.93 1.74
CA MET A 381 -13.36 -17.90 1.74
C MET A 381 -13.53 -17.27 0.34
N LEU A 382 -13.46 -18.05 -0.73
CA LEU A 382 -13.62 -17.53 -2.10
C LEU A 382 -14.98 -16.86 -2.28
N ASP A 383 -16.06 -17.50 -1.82
CA ASP A 383 -17.41 -16.97 -1.96
C ASP A 383 -17.57 -15.58 -1.32
N ALA A 384 -17.02 -15.40 -0.13
CA ALA A 384 -17.03 -14.09 0.55
C ALA A 384 -16.24 -13.01 -0.21
N VAL A 385 -15.21 -13.39 -0.95
CA VAL A 385 -14.47 -12.48 -1.83
C VAL A 385 -15.29 -12.13 -3.06
N LEU A 386 -15.96 -13.13 -3.67
CA LEU A 386 -16.78 -12.96 -4.86
C LEU A 386 -18.08 -12.19 -4.59
N ASP A 387 -18.58 -12.20 -3.37
CA ASP A 387 -19.73 -11.38 -2.94
C ASP A 387 -19.43 -9.88 -2.90
N THR A 388 -18.14 -9.48 -3.04
CA THR A 388 -17.76 -8.06 -3.07
C THR A 388 -17.50 -7.59 -4.49
N ASP A 389 -17.79 -6.31 -4.75
CA ASP A 389 -17.45 -5.65 -6.01
C ASP A 389 -16.08 -4.95 -5.97
N THR A 390 -15.47 -4.87 -4.80
CA THR A 390 -14.21 -4.14 -4.59
C THR A 390 -12.98 -4.80 -5.23
N ILE A 391 -13.07 -6.05 -5.69
CA ILE A 391 -12.06 -6.69 -6.54
C ILE A 391 -11.83 -5.90 -7.84
N TRP A 392 -12.86 -5.20 -8.34
CA TRP A 392 -12.79 -4.39 -9.55
C TRP A 392 -12.04 -3.06 -9.36
N MET A 393 -11.73 -2.67 -8.11
CA MET A 393 -10.81 -1.57 -7.80
C MET A 393 -9.35 -1.89 -8.20
N CYS A 394 -9.02 -3.17 -8.43
CA CYS A 394 -7.68 -3.55 -8.84
C CYS A 394 -7.38 -3.14 -10.28
N VAL A 395 -6.48 -2.19 -10.45
CA VAL A 395 -5.99 -1.68 -11.75
C VAL A 395 -4.77 -2.46 -12.28
N SER A 396 -4.49 -3.61 -11.76
CA SER A 396 -3.42 -4.53 -12.20
C SER A 396 -2.02 -3.88 -12.33
N CYS A 397 -1.69 -2.93 -11.46
CA CYS A 397 -0.46 -2.11 -11.56
C CYS A 397 0.83 -2.80 -11.09
N TYR A 398 0.79 -4.02 -10.59
CA TYR A 398 1.93 -4.82 -10.08
C TYR A 398 2.66 -4.27 -8.84
N ALA A 399 2.29 -3.12 -8.30
CA ALA A 399 2.98 -2.56 -7.15
C ALA A 399 3.00 -3.51 -5.94
N CYS A 400 1.91 -4.26 -5.72
CA CYS A 400 1.82 -5.23 -4.63
C CYS A 400 2.75 -6.43 -4.80
N ALA A 401 3.00 -6.88 -6.04
CA ALA A 401 3.95 -7.95 -6.34
C ALA A 401 5.40 -7.46 -6.20
N GLU A 402 5.70 -6.24 -6.64
CA GLU A 402 7.05 -5.64 -6.59
C GLU A 402 7.55 -5.46 -5.15
N VAL A 403 6.70 -5.00 -4.23
CA VAL A 403 7.09 -4.80 -2.82
C VAL A 403 7.03 -6.07 -1.99
N CYS A 404 6.56 -7.18 -2.55
CA CYS A 404 6.42 -8.43 -1.82
C CYS A 404 7.81 -9.08 -1.58
N PRO A 405 8.24 -9.31 -0.32
CA PRO A 405 9.52 -9.95 -0.05
C PRO A 405 9.59 -11.38 -0.63
N GLU A 406 8.47 -12.09 -0.70
CA GLU A 406 8.34 -13.43 -1.28
C GLU A 406 8.01 -13.41 -2.77
N ARG A 407 7.91 -12.21 -3.41
CA ARG A 407 7.60 -12.04 -4.83
C ARG A 407 6.38 -12.82 -5.30
N ILE A 408 5.32 -12.81 -4.49
CA ILE A 408 4.08 -13.52 -4.79
C ILE A 408 3.40 -12.85 -5.99
N PRO A 409 3.00 -13.62 -7.03
CA PRO A 409 2.42 -13.09 -8.26
C PRO A 409 0.94 -12.70 -8.09
N LEU A 410 0.68 -11.76 -7.17
CA LEU A 410 -0.68 -11.33 -6.78
C LEU A 410 -1.54 -10.87 -7.94
N THR A 411 -0.97 -10.07 -8.83
CA THR A 411 -1.74 -9.42 -9.90
C THR A 411 -2.11 -10.38 -11.00
N VAL A 412 -1.14 -11.10 -11.56
CA VAL A 412 -1.34 -11.97 -12.74
C VAL A 412 -1.95 -13.32 -12.40
N SER A 413 -1.71 -13.84 -11.21
CA SER A 413 -2.24 -15.14 -10.82
C SER A 413 -3.51 -14.98 -9.99
N LEU A 414 -3.43 -14.40 -8.79
CA LEU A 414 -4.56 -14.38 -7.87
C LEU A 414 -5.69 -13.47 -8.35
N MET A 415 -5.39 -12.19 -8.66
CA MET A 415 -6.46 -11.24 -9.01
C MET A 415 -7.13 -11.58 -10.34
N THR A 416 -6.37 -12.07 -11.32
CA THR A 416 -6.92 -12.49 -12.60
C THR A 416 -7.85 -13.68 -12.42
N ARG A 417 -7.44 -14.70 -11.64
CA ARG A 417 -8.28 -15.88 -11.36
C ARG A 417 -9.55 -15.53 -10.56
N ILE A 418 -9.47 -14.63 -9.58
CA ILE A 418 -10.68 -14.18 -8.85
C ILE A 418 -11.63 -13.44 -9.78
N LYS A 419 -11.11 -12.59 -10.66
CA LYS A 419 -11.95 -11.90 -11.66
C LYS A 419 -12.58 -12.88 -12.65
N GLU A 420 -11.89 -13.95 -13.04
CA GLU A 420 -12.43 -15.03 -13.88
C GLU A 420 -13.62 -15.72 -13.19
N GLU A 421 -13.53 -16.05 -11.91
CA GLU A 421 -14.65 -16.58 -11.14
C GLU A 421 -15.81 -15.56 -11.00
N ALA A 422 -15.49 -14.29 -10.78
CA ALA A 422 -16.51 -13.24 -10.71
C ALA A 422 -17.28 -13.04 -12.03
N LEU A 423 -16.61 -13.23 -13.16
CA LEU A 423 -17.26 -13.24 -14.48
C LEU A 423 -18.29 -14.39 -14.61
N GLN A 424 -17.97 -15.58 -14.10
CA GLN A 424 -18.88 -16.74 -14.15
C GLN A 424 -20.18 -16.50 -13.37
N ILE A 425 -20.12 -15.76 -12.26
CA ILE A 425 -21.30 -15.41 -11.45
C ILE A 425 -21.95 -14.07 -11.86
N SER A 426 -21.49 -13.48 -12.98
CA SER A 426 -22.00 -12.19 -13.51
C SER A 426 -21.84 -11.00 -12.56
N ASN A 427 -20.87 -11.03 -11.66
CA ASN A 427 -20.51 -9.90 -10.80
C ASN A 427 -19.48 -9.00 -11.49
N VAL A 428 -19.88 -8.29 -12.55
CA VAL A 428 -19.02 -7.45 -13.39
C VAL A 428 -19.66 -6.08 -13.58
N PRO A 429 -18.91 -4.98 -13.37
CA PRO A 429 -19.40 -3.64 -13.70
C PRO A 429 -19.79 -3.53 -15.17
N ARG A 430 -20.91 -2.86 -15.42
CA ARG A 430 -21.56 -2.80 -16.73
C ARG A 430 -20.65 -2.26 -17.83
N GLU A 431 -19.90 -1.20 -17.53
CA GLU A 431 -19.04 -0.53 -18.51
C GLU A 431 -17.90 -1.46 -18.97
N LEU A 432 -17.36 -2.27 -18.06
CA LEU A 432 -16.36 -3.27 -18.40
C LEU A 432 -16.98 -4.41 -19.23
N GLN A 433 -18.17 -4.86 -18.87
CA GLN A 433 -18.89 -5.91 -19.62
C GLN A 433 -19.15 -5.47 -21.07
N GLU A 434 -19.57 -4.21 -21.29
CA GLU A 434 -19.75 -3.64 -22.62
C GLU A 434 -18.44 -3.64 -23.44
N ALA A 435 -17.31 -3.27 -22.81
CA ALA A 435 -16.00 -3.30 -23.46
C ALA A 435 -15.55 -4.72 -23.86
N LEU A 436 -15.82 -5.72 -23.02
CA LEU A 436 -15.56 -7.13 -23.32
C LEU A 436 -16.42 -7.63 -24.49
N GLN A 437 -17.70 -7.30 -24.51
CA GLN A 437 -18.60 -7.61 -25.63
C GLN A 437 -18.18 -6.94 -26.95
N HIS A 438 -17.72 -5.68 -26.88
CA HIS A 438 -17.17 -4.98 -28.03
C HIS A 438 -15.93 -5.68 -28.57
N SER A 439 -15.02 -6.13 -27.68
CA SER A 439 -13.83 -6.87 -28.09
C SER A 439 -14.15 -8.16 -28.82
N GLN A 440 -15.15 -8.90 -28.34
CA GLN A 440 -15.63 -10.11 -28.99
C GLN A 440 -16.22 -9.81 -30.39
N ARG A 441 -17.02 -8.75 -30.50
CA ARG A 441 -17.76 -8.43 -31.73
C ARG A 441 -16.95 -7.70 -32.78
N TYR A 442 -16.06 -6.79 -32.36
CA TYR A 442 -15.35 -5.87 -33.24
C TYR A 442 -13.83 -6.06 -33.23
N GLY A 443 -13.31 -6.97 -32.42
CA GLY A 443 -11.88 -7.14 -32.22
C GLY A 443 -11.19 -6.01 -31.45
N ASN A 444 -11.97 -5.11 -30.81
CA ASN A 444 -11.45 -4.03 -29.99
C ASN A 444 -12.45 -3.58 -28.92
N PRO A 445 -11.99 -3.16 -27.74
CA PRO A 445 -12.86 -2.79 -26.61
C PRO A 445 -13.60 -1.46 -26.79
N LEU A 446 -13.22 -0.65 -27.78
CA LEU A 446 -13.83 0.65 -28.06
C LEU A 446 -15.12 0.53 -28.89
N GLY A 447 -15.45 -0.68 -29.42
CA GLY A 447 -16.60 -0.90 -30.29
C GLY A 447 -16.47 -0.26 -31.67
N GLU A 448 -15.28 0.16 -32.04
CA GLU A 448 -15.03 0.80 -33.33
C GLU A 448 -14.92 -0.23 -34.48
N SER A 449 -15.31 0.20 -35.68
CA SER A 449 -15.21 -0.66 -36.87
C SER A 449 -13.75 -0.95 -37.22
N PRO A 450 -13.36 -2.22 -37.45
CA PRO A 450 -12.02 -2.58 -37.90
C PRO A 450 -11.56 -1.84 -39.17
N ARG A 451 -12.49 -1.46 -40.05
CA ARG A 451 -12.20 -0.69 -41.26
C ARG A 451 -11.60 0.68 -40.98
N LYS A 452 -11.91 1.28 -39.83
CA LYS A 452 -11.38 2.58 -39.40
C LYS A 452 -10.01 2.50 -38.73
N ARG A 453 -9.49 1.29 -38.47
CA ARG A 453 -8.24 1.09 -37.70
C ARG A 453 -7.02 1.79 -38.32
N SER A 454 -7.03 1.96 -39.65
CA SER A 454 -5.99 2.70 -40.38
C SER A 454 -6.38 4.12 -40.76
N ASP A 455 -7.52 4.68 -40.29
CA ASP A 455 -7.95 6.05 -40.68
C ASP A 455 -7.01 7.15 -40.22
N TRP A 456 -6.21 6.90 -39.18
CA TRP A 456 -5.19 7.82 -38.70
C TRP A 456 -4.07 8.07 -39.71
N THR A 457 -3.86 7.18 -40.70
CA THR A 457 -2.86 7.36 -41.77
C THR A 457 -3.28 8.40 -42.82
N LYS A 458 -4.54 8.88 -42.82
CA LYS A 458 -5.03 9.85 -43.77
C LYS A 458 -4.17 11.12 -43.75
N GLY A 459 -3.62 11.50 -44.90
CA GLY A 459 -2.71 12.62 -45.07
C GLY A 459 -1.22 12.33 -44.90
N ILE A 460 -0.89 11.10 -44.49
CA ILE A 460 0.48 10.56 -44.40
C ILE A 460 0.59 9.17 -45.04
N GLU A 461 -0.28 8.84 -45.98
CA GLU A 461 -0.37 7.50 -46.59
C GLU A 461 0.93 7.06 -47.25
N HIS A 462 1.74 8.00 -47.71
CA HIS A 462 3.04 7.73 -48.33
C HIS A 462 4.16 7.41 -47.31
N GLU A 463 3.90 7.64 -46.04
CA GLU A 463 4.86 7.37 -44.97
C GLU A 463 4.59 6.02 -44.29
N VAL A 464 3.46 5.33 -44.58
CA VAL A 464 3.04 4.14 -43.86
C VAL A 464 2.58 3.03 -44.80
N THR A 465 3.25 1.89 -44.77
CA THR A 465 2.83 0.70 -45.50
C THR A 465 1.71 -0.04 -44.75
N ILE A 466 0.55 -0.23 -45.39
CA ILE A 466 -0.56 -1.01 -44.83
C ILE A 466 -0.50 -2.42 -45.46
N LEU A 467 -0.09 -3.41 -44.69
CA LEU A 467 0.19 -4.78 -45.16
C LEU A 467 -1.07 -5.45 -45.71
N ALA A 468 -2.22 -5.25 -45.11
CA ALA A 468 -3.50 -5.78 -45.60
C ALA A 468 -3.88 -5.26 -47.02
N ARG A 469 -3.23 -4.19 -47.50
CA ARG A 469 -3.48 -3.64 -48.83
C ARG A 469 -2.39 -4.01 -49.83
N THR A 470 -1.14 -4.10 -49.37
CA THR A 470 0.04 -4.22 -50.25
C THR A 470 0.66 -5.61 -50.25
N ASN A 471 0.53 -6.34 -49.15
CA ASN A 471 1.23 -7.59 -48.86
C ASN A 471 2.77 -7.48 -49.07
N HIS A 472 3.33 -6.29 -48.87
CA HIS A 472 4.75 -6.03 -49.06
C HIS A 472 5.54 -6.50 -47.85
N PRO A 473 6.63 -7.27 -47.98
CA PRO A 473 7.51 -7.58 -46.87
C PRO A 473 8.10 -6.31 -46.26
N VAL A 474 8.24 -6.28 -44.92
CA VAL A 474 8.83 -5.16 -44.20
C VAL A 474 9.81 -5.69 -43.14
N ASP A 475 10.80 -4.87 -42.73
CA ASP A 475 11.65 -5.25 -41.62
C ASP A 475 10.93 -5.22 -40.29
N VAL A 476 10.10 -4.21 -40.06
CA VAL A 476 9.40 -3.95 -38.81
C VAL A 476 7.88 -3.98 -39.00
N LEU A 477 7.22 -4.87 -38.31
CA LEU A 477 5.78 -4.82 -38.10
C LEU A 477 5.48 -3.89 -36.93
N TRP A 478 4.82 -2.75 -37.16
CA TRP A 478 4.32 -1.94 -36.07
C TRP A 478 2.89 -2.39 -35.70
N PHE A 479 2.77 -3.02 -34.52
CA PHE A 479 1.50 -3.32 -33.89
C PHE A 479 0.98 -2.03 -33.24
N VAL A 480 -0.07 -1.42 -33.82
CA VAL A 480 -0.50 -0.07 -33.46
C VAL A 480 -1.31 -0.07 -32.15
N GLY A 481 -2.15 -1.07 -31.95
CA GLY A 481 -3.05 -1.16 -30.79
C GLY A 481 -4.33 -0.31 -30.93
N ASP A 482 -5.20 -0.42 -29.93
CA ASP A 482 -6.57 0.12 -30.01
C ASP A 482 -6.62 1.65 -29.85
N TYR A 483 -6.11 2.18 -28.73
CA TYR A 483 -6.14 3.62 -28.45
C TYR A 483 -5.36 4.44 -29.47
N ALA A 484 -4.20 3.95 -29.88
CA ALA A 484 -3.37 4.57 -30.89
C ALA A 484 -4.06 4.62 -32.29
N SER A 485 -4.90 3.61 -32.58
CA SER A 485 -5.66 3.53 -33.82
C SER A 485 -6.90 4.41 -33.84
N TYR A 486 -7.68 4.45 -32.73
CA TYR A 486 -9.02 5.01 -32.77
C TYR A 486 -9.17 6.32 -32.00
N HIS A 487 -8.39 6.57 -30.94
CA HIS A 487 -8.61 7.75 -30.10
C HIS A 487 -8.00 9.01 -30.75
N PRO A 488 -8.80 10.06 -31.05
CA PRO A 488 -8.35 11.22 -31.84
C PRO A 488 -7.13 11.96 -31.24
N ARG A 489 -7.05 12.02 -29.91
CA ARG A 489 -5.92 12.67 -29.24
C ARG A 489 -4.65 11.84 -29.37
N VAL A 490 -4.75 10.52 -29.21
CA VAL A 490 -3.61 9.59 -29.24
C VAL A 490 -3.08 9.44 -30.66
N GLN A 491 -3.92 9.54 -31.69
CA GLN A 491 -3.50 9.55 -33.09
C GLN A 491 -2.44 10.62 -33.44
N LYS A 492 -2.30 11.67 -32.61
CA LYS A 492 -1.20 12.64 -32.78
C LYS A 492 0.15 11.98 -32.50
N ALA A 493 0.25 11.25 -31.40
CA ALA A 493 1.46 10.48 -31.06
C ALA A 493 1.71 9.36 -32.08
N THR A 494 0.65 8.70 -32.55
CA THR A 494 0.72 7.66 -33.58
C THR A 494 1.34 8.22 -34.89
N ARG A 495 0.83 9.36 -35.36
CA ARG A 495 1.38 10.02 -36.55
C ARG A 495 2.82 10.51 -36.33
N ALA A 496 3.11 11.01 -35.13
CA ALA A 496 4.47 11.46 -34.80
C ALA A 496 5.46 10.28 -34.88
N PHE A 497 5.10 9.13 -34.33
CA PHE A 497 5.96 7.94 -34.40
C PHE A 497 6.13 7.44 -35.84
N ALA A 498 5.07 7.42 -36.65
CA ALA A 498 5.18 7.09 -38.09
C ALA A 498 6.22 7.97 -38.81
N ARG A 499 6.16 9.29 -38.58
CA ARG A 499 7.10 10.24 -39.16
C ARG A 499 8.54 10.03 -38.70
N ILE A 500 8.73 9.69 -37.41
CA ILE A 500 10.04 9.36 -36.85
C ILE A 500 10.61 8.14 -37.59
N LEU A 501 9.84 7.06 -37.73
CA LEU A 501 10.26 5.86 -38.42
C LEU A 501 10.63 6.16 -39.90
N HIS A 502 9.78 6.91 -40.59
CA HIS A 502 10.01 7.33 -41.97
C HIS A 502 11.28 8.18 -42.10
N ARG A 503 11.51 9.14 -41.21
CA ARG A 503 12.71 9.99 -41.20
C ARG A 503 14.00 9.23 -40.90
N LEU A 504 13.92 8.18 -40.08
CA LEU A 504 15.01 7.28 -39.78
C LEU A 504 15.27 6.24 -40.92
N GLY A 505 14.45 6.26 -41.99
CA GLY A 505 14.57 5.32 -43.10
C GLY A 505 14.25 3.87 -42.73
N VAL A 506 13.43 3.66 -41.69
CA VAL A 506 13.01 2.32 -41.27
C VAL A 506 11.97 1.78 -42.23
N ASP A 507 12.21 0.58 -42.75
CA ASP A 507 11.23 -0.17 -43.53
C ASP A 507 10.21 -0.80 -42.60
N PHE A 508 9.01 -0.18 -42.47
CA PHE A 508 7.98 -0.62 -41.58
C PHE A 508 6.58 -0.65 -42.20
N GLY A 509 5.73 -1.48 -41.62
CA GLY A 509 4.35 -1.57 -42.01
C GLY A 509 3.43 -1.80 -40.81
N ILE A 510 2.14 -1.52 -41.02
CA ILE A 510 1.06 -1.83 -40.08
C ILE A 510 0.12 -2.86 -40.70
N ILE A 511 -0.54 -3.67 -39.87
CA ILE A 511 -1.54 -4.63 -40.35
C ILE A 511 -2.75 -3.88 -40.92
N GLY A 512 -3.25 -2.89 -40.19
CA GLY A 512 -4.45 -2.15 -40.54
C GLY A 512 -5.73 -2.86 -40.12
N PRO A 513 -6.74 -3.03 -41.00
CA PRO A 513 -8.05 -3.53 -40.61
C PRO A 513 -8.11 -4.96 -40.05
N GLU A 514 -7.08 -5.78 -40.29
CA GLU A 514 -7.02 -7.15 -39.79
C GLU A 514 -6.41 -7.26 -38.38
N GLU A 515 -5.82 -6.19 -37.84
CA GLU A 515 -5.28 -6.16 -36.47
C GLU A 515 -6.43 -6.13 -35.47
N TYR A 516 -6.41 -7.02 -34.49
CA TYR A 516 -7.28 -7.01 -33.34
C TYR A 516 -6.55 -6.51 -32.09
N SER A 517 -7.29 -6.27 -31.01
CA SER A 517 -6.72 -5.97 -29.68
C SER A 517 -5.65 -7.00 -29.31
N ASP A 518 -4.63 -6.54 -28.58
CA ASP A 518 -3.61 -7.42 -27.99
C ASP A 518 -4.17 -8.39 -26.94
N GLY A 519 -5.35 -8.09 -26.40
CA GLY A 519 -6.05 -8.92 -25.43
C GLY A 519 -5.61 -8.74 -23.96
N ASP A 520 -4.63 -7.87 -23.66
CA ASP A 520 -4.14 -7.71 -22.28
C ASP A 520 -5.23 -7.19 -21.32
N THR A 521 -6.06 -6.25 -21.76
CA THR A 521 -7.21 -5.77 -20.98
C THR A 521 -8.17 -6.91 -20.63
N GLN A 522 -8.50 -7.78 -21.61
CA GLN A 522 -9.40 -8.90 -21.45
C GLN A 522 -8.82 -9.93 -20.47
N ARG A 523 -7.56 -10.27 -20.65
CA ARG A 523 -6.80 -11.16 -19.76
C ARG A 523 -6.79 -10.66 -18.32
N LEU A 524 -6.46 -9.40 -18.11
CA LEU A 524 -6.40 -8.78 -16.77
C LEU A 524 -7.79 -8.58 -16.12
N ALA A 525 -8.83 -8.54 -16.93
CA ALA A 525 -10.21 -8.56 -16.48
C ALA A 525 -10.75 -9.99 -16.18
N GLY A 526 -9.96 -11.04 -16.42
CA GLY A 526 -10.35 -12.43 -16.18
C GLY A 526 -10.98 -13.14 -17.40
N GLU A 527 -11.11 -12.47 -18.55
CA GLU A 527 -11.64 -13.06 -19.78
C GLU A 527 -10.54 -13.79 -20.58
N ARG A 528 -10.09 -14.92 -20.02
CA ARG A 528 -9.01 -15.73 -20.61
C ARG A 528 -9.37 -16.24 -22.01
N GLY A 529 -10.57 -16.79 -22.21
CA GLY A 529 -10.99 -17.31 -23.50
C GLY A 529 -11.06 -16.23 -24.58
N LEU A 530 -11.49 -15.02 -24.21
CA LEU A 530 -11.50 -13.89 -25.13
C LEU A 530 -10.07 -13.43 -25.47
N PHE A 531 -9.15 -13.40 -24.48
CA PHE A 531 -7.74 -13.15 -24.73
C PHE A 531 -7.15 -14.15 -25.73
N GLU A 532 -7.36 -15.45 -25.49
CA GLU A 532 -6.86 -16.52 -26.36
C GLU A 532 -7.40 -16.36 -27.80
N MET A 533 -8.69 -16.09 -27.94
CA MET A 533 -9.33 -15.85 -29.27
C MET A 533 -8.69 -14.66 -30.02
N LEU A 534 -8.44 -13.55 -29.31
CA LEU A 534 -7.80 -12.35 -29.89
C LEU A 534 -6.34 -12.62 -30.27
N ALA A 535 -5.61 -13.30 -29.41
CA ALA A 535 -4.21 -13.67 -29.64
C ALA A 535 -4.06 -14.64 -30.81
N GLU A 536 -4.89 -15.68 -30.89
CA GLU A 536 -4.90 -16.61 -32.04
C GLU A 536 -5.26 -15.91 -33.35
N HIS A 537 -6.20 -14.96 -33.32
CA HIS A 537 -6.51 -14.17 -34.50
C HIS A 537 -5.29 -13.39 -34.97
N ASN A 538 -4.63 -12.64 -34.06
CA ASN A 538 -3.43 -11.88 -34.38
C ASN A 538 -2.29 -12.79 -34.84
N GLY A 539 -2.09 -13.96 -34.21
CA GLY A 539 -1.11 -14.96 -34.62
C GLY A 539 -1.28 -15.41 -36.06
N ARG A 540 -2.53 -15.77 -36.45
CA ARG A 540 -2.88 -16.12 -37.84
C ARG A 540 -2.64 -14.95 -38.81
N VAL A 541 -2.86 -13.72 -38.35
CA VAL A 541 -2.60 -12.53 -39.18
C VAL A 541 -1.11 -12.32 -39.33
N PHE A 542 -0.30 -12.50 -38.25
CA PHE A 542 1.18 -12.39 -38.36
C PHE A 542 1.77 -13.39 -39.34
N GLU A 543 1.27 -14.63 -39.40
CA GLU A 543 1.73 -15.66 -40.34
C GLU A 543 1.49 -15.31 -41.82
N LYS A 544 0.57 -14.39 -42.12
CA LYS A 544 0.29 -13.94 -43.49
C LYS A 544 1.38 -13.02 -44.03
N TYR A 545 2.10 -12.31 -43.14
CA TYR A 545 3.01 -11.25 -43.53
C TYR A 545 4.47 -11.59 -43.20
N SER A 546 5.41 -11.06 -44.00
CA SER A 546 6.84 -11.25 -43.78
C SER A 546 7.44 -10.02 -43.11
N PHE A 547 7.98 -10.21 -41.89
CA PHE A 547 8.66 -9.19 -41.11
C PHE A 547 9.69 -9.84 -40.15
N ASN A 548 10.63 -9.05 -39.60
CA ASN A 548 11.69 -9.55 -38.74
C ASN A 548 11.36 -9.40 -37.27
N GLU A 549 10.71 -8.30 -36.88
CA GLU A 549 10.36 -7.99 -35.50
C GLU A 549 9.05 -7.17 -35.39
N ILE A 550 8.43 -7.19 -34.20
CA ILE A 550 7.27 -6.38 -33.86
C ILE A 550 7.70 -5.21 -32.98
N VAL A 551 7.25 -4.00 -33.33
CA VAL A 551 7.39 -2.81 -32.50
C VAL A 551 6.01 -2.33 -32.11
N THR A 552 5.82 -1.86 -30.87
CA THR A 552 4.55 -1.26 -30.42
C THR A 552 4.80 -0.03 -29.55
N THR A 553 3.86 0.91 -29.59
CA THR A 553 3.85 2.08 -28.72
C THR A 553 3.06 1.84 -27.41
N ASP A 554 2.46 0.66 -27.27
CA ASP A 554 1.62 0.31 -26.13
C ASP A 554 2.35 -0.67 -25.19
N PRO A 555 2.66 -0.29 -23.93
CA PRO A 555 3.25 -1.18 -22.93
C PRO A 555 2.43 -2.44 -22.62
N HIS A 556 1.09 -2.38 -22.74
CA HIS A 556 0.23 -3.53 -22.56
C HIS A 556 0.35 -4.51 -23.71
N ALA A 557 0.30 -4.01 -24.95
CA ALA A 557 0.56 -4.81 -26.13
C ALA A 557 1.99 -5.38 -26.13
N TYR A 558 2.99 -4.58 -25.72
CA TYR A 558 4.36 -5.06 -25.54
C TYR A 558 4.46 -6.24 -24.58
N ASN A 559 3.78 -6.13 -23.42
CA ASN A 559 3.74 -7.20 -22.45
C ASN A 559 3.02 -8.45 -23.00
N ALA A 560 1.83 -8.28 -23.57
CA ALA A 560 1.04 -9.39 -24.10
C ALA A 560 1.79 -10.15 -25.19
N LEU A 561 2.28 -9.46 -26.20
CA LEU A 561 3.00 -10.05 -27.33
C LEU A 561 4.31 -10.74 -26.93
N ARG A 562 5.05 -10.17 -25.97
CA ARG A 562 6.35 -10.66 -25.53
C ARG A 562 6.26 -11.80 -24.52
N ASN A 563 5.37 -11.68 -23.53
CA ASN A 563 5.37 -12.53 -22.35
C ASN A 563 4.21 -13.53 -22.30
N GLU A 564 3.05 -13.20 -22.93
CA GLU A 564 1.85 -14.03 -22.83
C GLU A 564 1.59 -14.85 -24.11
N TYR A 565 1.76 -14.27 -25.29
CA TYR A 565 1.55 -14.96 -26.58
C TYR A 565 2.44 -16.20 -26.76
N PRO A 566 3.70 -16.25 -26.27
CA PRO A 566 4.54 -17.44 -26.38
C PRO A 566 3.91 -18.70 -25.75
N ALA A 567 3.10 -18.54 -24.67
CA ALA A 567 2.38 -19.66 -24.07
C ALA A 567 1.30 -20.26 -24.99
N LEU A 568 0.85 -19.49 -26.00
CA LEU A 568 -0.09 -19.91 -27.04
C LEU A 568 0.63 -20.36 -28.34
N GLY A 569 1.95 -20.52 -28.32
CA GLY A 569 2.74 -20.90 -29.48
C GLY A 569 3.05 -19.77 -30.47
N ILE A 570 2.74 -18.52 -30.13
CA ILE A 570 2.96 -17.34 -30.98
C ILE A 570 4.15 -16.57 -30.44
N SER A 571 5.32 -16.68 -31.08
CA SER A 571 6.56 -16.09 -30.59
C SER A 571 7.29 -15.31 -31.67
N TYR A 572 7.48 -14.03 -31.45
CA TYR A 572 8.22 -13.10 -32.31
C TYR A 572 9.15 -12.24 -31.46
N PRO A 573 10.22 -11.65 -31.99
CA PRO A 573 10.95 -10.58 -31.35
C PRO A 573 10.02 -9.35 -31.18
N VAL A 574 9.85 -8.85 -29.96
CA VAL A 574 8.98 -7.71 -29.68
C VAL A 574 9.72 -6.65 -28.89
N ARG A 575 9.58 -5.39 -29.29
CA ARG A 575 10.16 -4.22 -28.61
C ARG A 575 9.11 -3.14 -28.37
N HIS A 576 9.28 -2.45 -27.28
CA HIS A 576 8.61 -1.17 -27.10
C HIS A 576 9.32 -0.10 -27.94
N TYR A 577 8.59 0.87 -28.50
CA TYR A 577 9.16 1.88 -29.39
C TYR A 577 10.30 2.69 -28.77
N THR A 578 10.30 2.89 -27.46
CA THR A 578 11.39 3.57 -26.76
C THR A 578 12.69 2.77 -26.78
N GLN A 579 12.62 1.44 -26.68
CA GLN A 579 13.79 0.56 -26.83
C GLN A 579 14.29 0.57 -28.28
N PHE A 580 13.35 0.47 -29.22
CA PHE A 580 13.65 0.47 -30.65
C PHE A 580 14.38 1.75 -31.11
N LEU A 581 13.90 2.92 -30.59
CA LEU A 581 14.53 4.22 -30.87
C LEU A 581 15.86 4.40 -30.10
N ALA A 582 15.97 3.89 -28.88
CA ALA A 582 17.20 3.97 -28.10
C ALA A 582 18.37 3.20 -28.75
N GLU A 583 18.11 2.10 -29.43
CA GLU A 583 19.14 1.39 -30.21
C GLU A 583 19.63 2.16 -31.46
N ARG A 584 18.81 3.11 -31.93
CA ARG A 584 19.11 4.00 -33.05
C ARG A 584 19.42 5.41 -32.57
N PHE A 585 19.94 5.53 -31.33
CA PHE A 585 20.11 6.79 -30.65
C PHE A 585 20.94 7.81 -31.40
N ASP A 586 22.04 7.42 -31.98
CA ASP A 586 22.94 8.34 -32.71
C ASP A 586 22.28 8.90 -33.96
N ASP A 587 21.59 8.05 -34.74
CA ASP A 587 20.85 8.47 -35.95
C ASP A 587 19.69 9.40 -35.55
N LEU A 588 18.94 9.05 -34.50
CA LEU A 588 17.84 9.87 -33.99
C LEU A 588 18.35 11.23 -33.51
N LYS A 589 19.42 11.24 -32.70
CA LYS A 589 20.00 12.45 -32.13
C LYS A 589 20.46 13.43 -33.20
N ALA A 590 21.00 12.94 -34.30
CA ALA A 590 21.41 13.79 -35.45
C ALA A 590 20.22 14.54 -36.09
N LEU A 591 19.01 14.02 -35.95
CA LEU A 591 17.78 14.62 -36.48
C LEU A 591 17.10 15.60 -35.49
N LEU A 592 17.49 15.66 -34.20
CA LEU A 592 16.92 16.53 -33.18
C LEU A 592 17.53 17.95 -33.29
N THR A 593 17.02 18.77 -34.21
CA THR A 593 17.56 20.10 -34.54
C THR A 593 16.80 21.27 -33.94
N HIS A 594 15.62 21.05 -33.41
CA HIS A 594 14.76 22.08 -32.82
C HIS A 594 14.75 21.98 -31.30
N GLU A 595 14.91 23.14 -30.64
CA GLU A 595 14.85 23.22 -29.18
C GLU A 595 13.41 23.18 -28.66
N ILE A 596 13.19 22.46 -27.54
CA ILE A 596 11.96 22.46 -26.79
C ILE A 596 12.27 23.03 -25.39
N ASN A 597 12.14 24.35 -25.23
CA ASN A 597 12.41 25.04 -23.98
C ASN A 597 11.24 24.82 -22.99
N ALA A 598 11.28 23.72 -22.25
CA ALA A 598 10.24 23.33 -21.27
C ALA A 598 10.83 22.52 -20.13
N THR A 599 10.17 22.59 -18.96
CA THR A 599 10.40 21.65 -17.88
C THR A 599 9.48 20.45 -18.06
N ALA A 600 10.05 19.27 -18.15
CA ALA A 600 9.34 18.01 -18.35
C ALA A 600 9.50 17.08 -17.15
N THR A 601 8.48 16.31 -16.88
CA THR A 601 8.56 15.18 -15.95
C THR A 601 7.97 13.94 -16.60
N TYR A 602 8.54 12.77 -16.32
CA TYR A 602 8.17 11.53 -17.00
C TYR A 602 7.39 10.60 -16.09
N HIS A 603 6.23 10.13 -16.57
CA HIS A 603 5.49 9.05 -15.93
C HIS A 603 5.99 7.70 -16.41
N ASP A 604 6.50 6.86 -15.50
CA ASP A 604 6.89 5.48 -15.83
C ASP A 604 5.64 4.59 -15.94
N PRO A 605 5.27 4.09 -17.14
CA PRO A 605 4.16 3.16 -17.30
C PRO A 605 4.44 1.86 -16.56
N CYS A 606 3.46 1.36 -15.80
CA CYS A 606 3.68 0.18 -14.95
C CYS A 606 4.06 -1.08 -15.74
N TYR A 607 3.47 -1.28 -16.91
CA TYR A 607 3.77 -2.43 -17.76
C TYR A 607 5.09 -2.31 -18.52
N LEU A 608 5.55 -1.10 -18.80
CA LEU A 608 6.88 -0.87 -19.36
C LEU A 608 7.98 -1.03 -18.30
N GLY A 609 7.81 -0.35 -17.16
CA GLY A 609 8.79 -0.33 -16.07
C GLY A 609 8.70 -1.56 -15.17
N ARG A 610 7.73 -1.61 -14.25
CA ARG A 610 7.64 -2.68 -13.21
C ARG A 610 7.59 -4.10 -13.78
N VAL A 611 6.86 -4.30 -14.86
CA VAL A 611 6.71 -5.64 -15.44
C VAL A 611 7.88 -6.01 -16.32
N ASN A 612 8.37 -5.07 -17.15
CA ASN A 612 9.37 -5.35 -18.20
C ASN A 612 10.74 -4.70 -17.98
N GLY A 613 10.94 -3.93 -16.91
CA GLY A 613 12.24 -3.39 -16.51
C GLY A 613 12.78 -2.25 -17.38
N VAL A 614 11.97 -1.68 -18.27
CA VAL A 614 12.38 -0.61 -19.21
C VAL A 614 12.22 0.75 -18.54
N TYR A 615 13.32 1.34 -18.08
CA TYR A 615 13.35 2.62 -17.37
C TYR A 615 14.30 3.65 -18.00
N GLU A 616 15.43 3.20 -18.54
CA GLU A 616 16.50 4.09 -18.99
C GLU A 616 16.28 4.56 -20.42
N GLU A 617 15.75 3.75 -21.30
CA GLU A 617 15.54 4.08 -22.70
C GLU A 617 14.63 5.31 -22.89
N PRO A 618 13.48 5.44 -22.19
CA PRO A 618 12.69 6.66 -22.25
C PRO A 618 13.47 7.90 -21.81
N ARG A 619 14.26 7.78 -20.73
CA ARG A 619 15.08 8.88 -20.20
C ARG A 619 16.21 9.28 -21.14
N LEU A 620 16.86 8.30 -21.74
CA LEU A 620 17.88 8.52 -22.75
C LEU A 620 17.33 9.35 -23.92
N LEU A 621 16.17 8.97 -24.45
CA LEU A 621 15.51 9.67 -25.54
C LEU A 621 15.13 11.12 -25.16
N LEU A 622 14.56 11.31 -23.97
CA LEU A 622 14.17 12.62 -23.50
C LEU A 622 15.38 13.54 -23.22
N SER A 623 16.46 12.99 -22.70
CA SER A 623 17.69 13.76 -22.44
C SER A 623 18.40 14.23 -23.72
N ALA A 624 18.09 13.63 -24.87
CA ALA A 624 18.64 14.03 -26.16
C ALA A 624 17.93 15.24 -26.77
N ILE A 625 16.73 15.61 -26.29
CA ILE A 625 15.95 16.72 -26.83
C ILE A 625 16.56 18.04 -26.38
N PRO A 626 17.04 18.92 -27.32
CA PRO A 626 17.65 20.18 -26.96
C PRO A 626 16.66 21.09 -26.21
N GLY A 627 17.11 21.72 -25.10
CA GLY A 627 16.33 22.66 -24.32
C GLY A 627 15.34 22.05 -23.32
N LEU A 628 15.16 20.71 -23.32
CA LEU A 628 14.25 20.03 -22.41
C LEU A 628 14.92 19.80 -21.03
N ASP A 629 14.34 20.37 -19.97
CA ASP A 629 14.76 20.16 -18.58
C ASP A 629 13.95 19.01 -17.98
N LEU A 630 14.51 17.80 -17.93
CA LEU A 630 13.85 16.59 -17.42
C LEU A 630 14.03 16.49 -15.90
N ARG A 631 12.94 16.49 -15.16
CA ARG A 631 12.90 16.34 -13.70
C ARG A 631 12.12 15.10 -13.28
N GLU A 632 12.67 14.35 -12.34
CA GLU A 632 12.01 13.15 -11.84
C GLU A 632 10.88 13.49 -10.85
N MET A 633 9.80 12.73 -10.92
CA MET A 633 8.76 12.76 -9.89
C MET A 633 9.25 12.10 -8.60
N SER A 634 8.62 12.42 -7.46
CA SER A 634 8.91 11.80 -6.17
C SER A 634 8.75 10.28 -6.18
N HIS A 635 7.75 9.78 -6.91
CA HIS A 635 7.58 8.37 -7.20
C HIS A 635 7.89 8.08 -8.66
N SER A 636 9.09 7.60 -8.93
CA SER A 636 9.57 7.27 -10.28
C SER A 636 10.08 5.83 -10.35
N ARG A 637 10.31 5.32 -11.55
CA ARG A 637 10.82 3.98 -11.84
C ARG A 637 9.92 2.89 -11.22
N GLN A 638 10.48 1.90 -10.50
CA GLN A 638 9.73 0.84 -9.83
C GLN A 638 8.70 1.36 -8.81
N ASN A 639 8.95 2.54 -8.23
CA ASN A 639 8.06 3.16 -7.24
C ASN A 639 6.99 4.07 -7.88
N SER A 640 6.95 4.20 -9.21
CA SER A 640 5.98 5.05 -9.90
C SER A 640 4.55 4.73 -9.48
N LEU A 641 3.73 5.75 -9.18
CA LEU A 641 2.31 5.55 -8.95
C LEU A 641 1.61 5.18 -10.25
N CYS A 642 0.48 4.49 -10.15
CA CYS A 642 -0.28 4.02 -11.30
C CYS A 642 -1.11 5.16 -11.92
N CYS A 643 -1.27 5.15 -13.25
CA CYS A 643 -2.20 6.03 -13.96
C CYS A 643 -3.68 5.64 -13.76
N GLY A 644 -3.95 4.41 -13.29
CA GLY A 644 -5.29 3.86 -13.10
C GLY A 644 -5.93 3.24 -14.34
N GLY A 645 -5.21 3.10 -15.46
CA GLY A 645 -5.79 2.62 -16.73
C GLY A 645 -5.80 1.11 -16.95
N GLY A 646 -4.88 0.36 -16.30
CA GLY A 646 -4.76 -1.09 -16.49
C GLY A 646 -5.89 -1.91 -15.88
N GLY A 647 -5.93 -3.21 -16.21
CA GLY A 647 -6.88 -4.18 -15.64
C GLY A 647 -8.36 -3.86 -15.85
N GLY A 648 -8.70 -3.16 -16.92
CA GLY A 648 -10.04 -2.65 -17.19
C GLY A 648 -10.32 -1.25 -16.64
N GLY A 649 -9.34 -0.62 -15.94
CA GLY A 649 -9.51 0.68 -15.30
C GLY A 649 -9.91 1.82 -16.24
N MET A 650 -9.62 1.70 -17.55
CA MET A 650 -10.09 2.67 -18.54
C MET A 650 -11.62 2.71 -18.67
N TRP A 651 -12.31 1.63 -18.39
CA TRP A 651 -13.78 1.51 -18.43
C TRP A 651 -14.40 1.59 -17.04
N LEU A 652 -13.62 1.48 -15.99
CA LEU A 652 -14.06 1.49 -14.59
C LEU A 652 -13.90 2.86 -13.90
N ASP A 653 -13.64 3.93 -14.64
CA ASP A 653 -13.39 5.25 -14.05
C ASP A 653 -14.59 5.76 -13.24
N GLY A 654 -15.82 5.58 -13.76
CA GLY A 654 -17.06 5.90 -13.06
C GLY A 654 -17.24 5.06 -11.79
N PHE A 655 -17.08 3.74 -11.91
CA PHE A 655 -17.15 2.83 -10.77
C PHE A 655 -16.11 3.15 -9.68
N GLN A 656 -14.87 3.44 -10.08
CA GLN A 656 -13.81 3.82 -9.15
C GLN A 656 -14.08 5.17 -8.50
N TRP A 657 -14.61 6.13 -9.26
CA TRP A 657 -14.99 7.44 -8.74
C TRP A 657 -16.10 7.34 -7.68
N ASP A 658 -17.14 6.55 -7.93
CA ASP A 658 -18.25 6.36 -7.00
C ASP A 658 -17.80 5.75 -5.66
N LYS A 659 -16.74 4.93 -5.68
CA LYS A 659 -16.16 4.30 -4.48
C LYS A 659 -15.12 5.18 -3.78
N ALA A 660 -14.28 5.85 -4.55
CA ALA A 660 -13.07 6.52 -4.03
C ALA A 660 -13.19 8.05 -3.95
N HIS A 661 -14.04 8.66 -4.78
CA HIS A 661 -14.10 10.12 -5.01
C HIS A 661 -12.74 10.73 -5.36
N VAL A 662 -11.83 9.93 -5.91
CA VAL A 662 -10.45 10.28 -6.27
C VAL A 662 -10.02 9.44 -7.48
N ARG A 663 -9.29 10.05 -8.41
CA ARG A 663 -8.65 9.37 -9.53
C ARG A 663 -7.15 9.25 -9.32
N LEU A 664 -6.58 8.10 -9.62
CA LEU A 664 -5.13 7.90 -9.53
C LEU A 664 -4.36 8.81 -10.47
N SER A 665 -4.93 9.13 -11.63
CA SER A 665 -4.37 10.09 -12.58
C SER A 665 -4.23 11.49 -11.99
N GLU A 666 -5.14 11.93 -11.12
CA GLU A 666 -5.06 13.23 -10.43
C GLU A 666 -3.86 13.27 -9.47
N TRP A 667 -3.60 12.20 -8.72
CA TRP A 667 -2.40 12.11 -7.87
C TRP A 667 -1.11 12.25 -8.68
N ARG A 668 -1.04 11.62 -9.85
CA ARG A 668 0.12 11.74 -10.73
C ARG A 668 0.27 13.16 -11.29
N VAL A 669 -0.85 13.83 -11.62
CA VAL A 669 -0.82 15.24 -12.06
C VAL A 669 -0.31 16.14 -10.93
N HIS A 670 -0.72 15.92 -9.67
CA HIS A 670 -0.15 16.66 -8.53
C HIS A 670 1.36 16.46 -8.41
N GLU A 671 1.86 15.22 -8.49
CA GLU A 671 3.31 14.98 -8.48
C GLU A 671 4.04 15.64 -9.66
N ALA A 672 3.43 15.63 -10.83
CA ALA A 672 3.99 16.30 -12.01
C ALA A 672 4.11 17.81 -11.80
N LEU A 673 3.12 18.42 -11.16
CA LEU A 673 3.16 19.85 -10.79
C LEU A 673 4.25 20.15 -9.78
N ASP A 674 4.43 19.28 -8.78
CA ASP A 674 5.46 19.42 -7.76
C ASP A 674 6.87 19.27 -8.36
N ALA A 675 7.08 18.30 -9.24
CA ALA A 675 8.36 18.05 -9.91
C ALA A 675 8.73 19.17 -10.90
N SER A 676 7.74 19.75 -11.60
CA SER A 676 7.94 20.80 -12.60
C SER A 676 7.89 22.23 -12.05
N GLY A 677 7.66 22.40 -10.75
CA GLY A 677 7.66 23.69 -10.07
C GLY A 677 9.05 24.36 -9.98
N PRO A 678 9.14 25.66 -9.65
CA PRO A 678 10.42 26.31 -9.42
C PRO A 678 11.17 25.65 -8.27
N GLU A 679 12.49 25.55 -8.40
CA GLU A 679 13.41 24.96 -7.40
C GLU A 679 13.30 25.65 -6.03
N GLN A 680 12.33 25.30 -5.23
CA GLN A 680 12.27 25.61 -3.80
C GLN A 680 11.37 24.61 -3.09
N PHE A 681 11.88 23.40 -2.82
CA PHE A 681 11.35 22.60 -1.74
C PHE A 681 12.44 21.84 -1.01
N THR A 682 13.11 22.56 -0.10
CA THR A 682 13.71 21.94 1.06
C THR A 682 12.61 21.26 1.89
N SER A 683 12.87 20.08 2.34
CA SER A 683 12.01 19.08 2.99
C SER A 683 11.37 19.48 4.33
N ALA A 684 10.90 20.71 4.51
CA ALA A 684 10.17 21.12 5.70
C ALA A 684 8.70 21.31 5.39
N ILE A 685 7.82 20.68 6.17
CA ILE A 685 6.37 20.89 6.11
C ILE A 685 6.09 22.38 6.30
N PRO A 686 5.50 23.08 5.32
CA PRO A 686 5.27 24.51 5.43
C PRO A 686 4.29 24.81 6.55
N SER A 687 4.62 25.78 7.40
CA SER A 687 3.70 26.32 8.39
C SER A 687 2.44 26.91 7.69
N GLN A 688 1.35 27.07 8.43
CA GLN A 688 0.10 27.64 7.88
C GLN A 688 0.36 29.00 7.21
N ARG A 689 1.23 29.85 7.78
CA ARG A 689 1.67 31.13 7.18
C ARG A 689 2.47 30.95 5.88
N GLU A 690 3.22 29.86 5.76
CA GLU A 690 3.94 29.53 4.54
C GLU A 690 2.99 28.99 3.45
N ARG A 691 1.97 28.21 3.83
CA ARG A 691 0.90 27.78 2.90
C ARG A 691 0.14 28.97 2.35
N GLU A 692 -0.24 29.93 3.19
CA GLU A 692 -0.90 31.16 2.79
C GLU A 692 0.02 32.07 1.93
N ARG A 693 1.31 32.19 2.27
CA ARG A 693 2.31 32.87 1.45
C ARG A 693 2.49 32.20 0.08
N ARG A 694 2.55 30.87 0.05
CA ARG A 694 2.66 30.08 -1.17
C ARG A 694 1.41 30.21 -2.04
N GLN A 695 0.23 30.18 -1.44
CA GLN A 695 -1.03 30.41 -2.14
C GLN A 695 -1.11 31.84 -2.70
N LYS A 696 -0.63 32.82 -1.97
CA LYS A 696 -0.55 34.20 -2.42
C LYS A 696 0.52 34.41 -3.50
N ALA A 697 1.67 33.80 -3.40
CA ALA A 697 2.72 33.78 -4.42
C ALA A 697 2.23 33.09 -5.71
N ARG A 698 1.59 31.90 -5.61
CA ARG A 698 0.95 31.21 -6.75
C ARG A 698 -0.12 32.09 -7.44
N ARG A 699 -0.92 32.84 -6.68
CA ARG A 699 -1.88 33.80 -7.25
C ARG A 699 -1.20 35.02 -7.93
N GLN A 700 -0.05 35.46 -7.42
CA GLN A 700 0.71 36.57 -8.03
C GLN A 700 1.51 36.09 -9.25
N GLU A 701 2.06 34.87 -9.25
CA GLU A 701 2.73 34.23 -10.38
C GLU A 701 1.76 33.92 -11.52
N ALA A 702 0.50 33.55 -11.22
CA ALA A 702 -0.56 33.40 -12.22
C ALA A 702 -0.94 34.71 -12.88
N GLN A 703 -0.62 35.86 -12.25
CA GLN A 703 -0.82 37.20 -12.83
C GLN A 703 0.42 37.74 -13.58
N VAL A 704 1.61 37.23 -13.32
CA VAL A 704 2.81 37.50 -14.12
C VAL A 704 2.78 36.54 -15.31
N LYS A 705 2.19 36.97 -16.41
CA LYS A 705 2.27 36.24 -17.69
C LYS A 705 3.73 35.90 -17.96
N SER A 706 4.03 34.63 -17.88
CA SER A 706 5.31 33.98 -18.09
C SER A 706 6.00 34.41 -19.39
N ASN A 707 7.24 34.76 -19.32
CA ASN A 707 8.18 34.43 -20.38
C ASN A 707 8.39 32.92 -20.28
N GLY A 708 7.66 32.15 -21.11
CA GLY A 708 7.33 30.78 -21.09
C GLY A 708 8.46 29.79 -20.99
N THR A 709 8.51 29.07 -19.90
CA THR A 709 8.89 27.65 -19.92
C THR A 709 7.61 26.83 -19.68
N GLY A 710 7.11 26.15 -20.72
CA GLY A 710 5.94 25.28 -20.60
C GLY A 710 6.25 24.11 -19.66
N ARG A 711 5.25 23.65 -18.88
CA ARG A 711 5.35 22.44 -18.07
C ARG A 711 4.79 21.26 -18.85
N ILE A 712 5.53 20.15 -18.93
CA ILE A 712 5.14 18.98 -19.71
C ILE A 712 5.13 17.73 -18.82
N LEU A 713 4.01 17.02 -18.79
CA LEU A 713 3.92 15.65 -18.32
C LEU A 713 4.13 14.71 -19.51
N VAL A 714 5.25 14.00 -19.52
CA VAL A 714 5.62 13.08 -20.60
C VAL A 714 5.11 11.67 -20.29
N VAL A 715 4.57 11.02 -21.30
CA VAL A 715 4.03 9.66 -21.24
C VAL A 715 4.62 8.78 -22.35
N ALA A 716 4.49 7.47 -22.18
CA ALA A 716 4.90 6.47 -23.17
C ALA A 716 3.89 5.32 -23.29
N CYS A 717 2.61 5.64 -23.10
CA CYS A 717 1.51 4.68 -23.19
C CYS A 717 0.26 5.36 -23.79
N PRO A 718 -0.43 4.75 -24.76
CA PRO A 718 -1.63 5.32 -25.38
C PRO A 718 -2.78 5.60 -24.42
N TYR A 719 -2.90 4.85 -23.32
CA TYR A 719 -3.94 5.06 -22.29
C TYR A 719 -3.70 6.32 -21.46
N GLU A 720 -2.45 6.72 -21.29
CA GLU A 720 -2.05 7.78 -20.34
C GLU A 720 -2.38 9.18 -20.85
N THR A 721 -2.20 9.43 -22.14
CA THR A 721 -2.45 10.78 -22.71
C THR A 721 -3.85 11.30 -22.40
N PRO A 722 -4.96 10.62 -22.79
CA PRO A 722 -6.29 11.11 -22.51
C PRO A 722 -6.60 11.14 -21.00
N ARG A 723 -6.06 10.19 -20.25
CA ARG A 723 -6.30 10.06 -18.81
C ARG A 723 -5.70 11.22 -18.02
N PHE A 724 -4.45 11.61 -18.34
CA PHE A 724 -3.80 12.73 -17.67
C PHE A 724 -4.29 14.07 -18.19
N GLU A 725 -4.68 14.20 -19.47
CA GLU A 725 -5.34 15.42 -19.97
C GLU A 725 -6.69 15.66 -19.29
N ASP A 726 -7.44 14.59 -18.98
CA ASP A 726 -8.68 14.72 -18.25
C ASP A 726 -8.45 15.08 -16.78
N ALA A 727 -7.50 14.44 -16.12
CA ALA A 727 -7.10 14.75 -14.75
C ALA A 727 -6.57 16.21 -14.62
N ALA A 728 -5.82 16.70 -15.60
CA ALA A 728 -5.32 18.06 -15.59
C ALA A 728 -6.43 19.13 -15.65
N LYS A 729 -7.64 18.80 -16.13
CA LYS A 729 -8.79 19.70 -16.11
C LYS A 729 -9.39 19.88 -14.72
N THR A 730 -9.29 18.86 -13.87
CA THR A 730 -9.89 18.83 -12.52
C THR A 730 -8.91 19.25 -11.44
N VAL A 731 -7.60 19.06 -11.65
CA VAL A 731 -6.56 19.44 -10.69
C VAL A 731 -6.25 20.93 -10.73
N GLU A 732 -6.39 21.60 -9.58
CA GLU A 732 -6.07 23.01 -9.43
C GLU A 732 -4.58 23.26 -9.68
N GLY A 733 -4.27 24.26 -10.52
CA GLY A 733 -2.89 24.63 -10.88
C GLY A 733 -2.30 23.84 -12.05
N ALA A 734 -3.08 22.94 -12.68
CA ALA A 734 -2.64 22.12 -13.82
C ALA A 734 -3.03 22.74 -15.20
N GLN A 735 -3.58 23.95 -15.23
CA GLN A 735 -4.12 24.56 -16.47
C GLN A 735 -3.06 24.81 -17.55
N ASP A 736 -1.80 24.93 -17.17
CA ASP A 736 -0.63 25.11 -18.05
C ASP A 736 0.21 23.83 -18.21
N LEU A 737 -0.20 22.72 -17.57
CA LEU A 737 0.44 21.42 -17.73
C LEU A 737 -0.01 20.77 -19.04
N VAL A 738 0.94 20.51 -19.93
CA VAL A 738 0.67 19.88 -21.23
C VAL A 738 1.09 18.42 -21.17
N VAL A 739 0.21 17.51 -21.57
CA VAL A 739 0.54 16.08 -21.66
C VAL A 739 1.06 15.77 -23.06
N ARG A 740 2.22 15.14 -23.17
CA ARG A 740 2.85 14.75 -24.45
C ARG A 740 3.41 13.35 -24.39
N ASP A 741 3.21 12.59 -25.46
CA ASP A 741 3.95 11.35 -25.67
C ASP A 741 5.40 11.65 -26.07
N ILE A 742 6.33 10.76 -25.74
CA ILE A 742 7.74 10.87 -26.15
C ILE A 742 7.85 11.04 -27.67
N ALA A 743 7.04 10.30 -28.44
CA ALA A 743 7.04 10.42 -29.90
C ALA A 743 6.63 11.83 -30.38
N GLU A 744 5.67 12.49 -29.72
CA GLU A 744 5.28 13.87 -30.06
C GLU A 744 6.43 14.87 -29.80
N LEU A 745 7.18 14.68 -28.72
CA LEU A 745 8.32 15.55 -28.39
C LEU A 745 9.48 15.32 -29.37
N LEU A 746 9.80 14.05 -29.65
CA LEU A 746 10.86 13.73 -30.64
C LEU A 746 10.52 14.27 -32.02
N ALA A 747 9.30 14.05 -32.51
CA ALA A 747 8.87 14.57 -33.79
C ALA A 747 8.94 16.11 -33.85
N SER A 748 8.51 16.78 -32.78
CA SER A 748 8.64 18.24 -32.67
C SER A 748 10.08 18.71 -32.69
N ALA A 749 11.00 18.01 -32.01
CA ALA A 749 12.42 18.32 -32.02
C ALA A 749 13.09 18.00 -33.38
N MET A 750 12.50 17.09 -34.17
CA MET A 750 12.90 16.80 -35.57
C MET A 750 12.29 17.80 -36.58
N GLY A 751 11.37 18.69 -36.16
CA GLY A 751 10.67 19.63 -37.04
C GLY A 751 9.65 18.95 -37.97
N CYS A 752 8.93 17.93 -37.48
CA CYS A 752 7.94 17.20 -38.29
C CYS A 752 6.64 16.87 -37.53
#